data_1d26363cfeb9e66d686eede7c3dcd469
#
_entry.id   1d26363cfeb9e66d686eede7c3dcd469
#
_cell.length_a   1.000
_cell.length_b   1.000
_cell.length_c   1.000
_cell.angle_alpha   90.00
_cell.angle_beta   90.00
_cell.angle_gamma   90.00
#
_symmetry.space_group_name_H-M   'P 1'
#
loop_
_entity.id
_entity.type
_entity.pdbx_description
1 polymer ?
#
loop_
_entity_poly.entity_id
_entity_poly.type
_entity_poly.pdbx_seq_one_letter_code
_entity_poly.pdbx_strand_id
1 'polypeptide(L)'
;MKILYYIILLLPSIIYSQEKISGMIMEANEKNEPIGLAGANVYWLDTEIGTVTDIDGGFNLSYDPKFKKLVISYVGFKTDTLTVSNPNQPIRHWLRPTDNLDEVTVTTRKPSTARSYLKAQNIINVNSDELLKAACCNLSESFETNPSIDVNFADAISGTRQIKMLGLTSPYILIATENIPSIRGASQAYGLSFIPGTWVESIQITKGAGSVVNGYESIAGQINAELLKPSKDAKLFVNLYGATNERLELNTHLNTSVGSKWHSGLYLHGSTLNQKHDVNHDNFMDMPMYDQINVLNRWQYTDTENGFVSFLSLKFLNDTKQTGELNFNPDTDKLTTNAWGSEIDTKRFEISGKFGYVNPNIPWQSLGIQTAYSSHEQNSYFGLNIYDITHHSLYANAIYNSIISDSRHKIKTGLSYTYDYYDEFVNTLDFKRNENSVGAFFEYSYDNLELLNLTAGVRVDHHNLLGNFITPRLHVRYSPWRKSAFRASFGRGKRSANIFAENQQLFATSRAINIIGSSGSIYGLHPEIAWNYGMSYLQGFNLFGRKGDITFDFYKTDFVDQVVVDWENPQEINFYNLEGKSFANSFQTEVNYNPFEYFDLRMAYKYYDVKTDYNSGRRARPLTPKHRFFANASYKTELREGKQGRWKFDATFNWLGEQRFASTQANPVSYQLPDYSPTVATLNAQITKVFSSKFEIYLGGENMTNVKQNNPILGADDPFGANFDSTFVFGPIFGSMYYAGLRFRIE
;
A
#
# COMPACT_ATOMS: atom_id res chain seq x y z
N MET A 1 17.60 -41.60 -5.13
CA MET A 1 16.31 -41.31 -5.81
C MET A 1 15.21 -42.35 -5.59
N LYS A 2 15.47 -43.58 -5.14
CA LYS A 2 14.43 -44.60 -4.89
C LYS A 2 13.83 -44.58 -3.47
N ILE A 3 14.42 -43.87 -2.53
CA ILE A 3 13.93 -43.75 -1.12
C ILE A 3 12.90 -42.64 -0.98
N LEU A 4 12.90 -41.64 -1.85
CA LEU A 4 11.91 -40.52 -1.82
C LEU A 4 10.52 -40.94 -2.30
N TYR A 5 10.40 -42.01 -3.09
CA TYR A 5 9.11 -42.54 -3.57
C TYR A 5 8.35 -43.33 -2.51
N TYR A 6 9.02 -43.89 -1.51
CA TYR A 6 8.35 -44.67 -0.45
C TYR A 6 7.87 -43.83 0.71
N ILE A 7 8.37 -42.60 0.87
CA ILE A 7 7.91 -41.68 1.92
C ILE A 7 6.59 -40.99 1.53
N ILE A 8 6.28 -40.87 0.24
CA ILE A 8 5.01 -40.26 -0.24
C ILE A 8 3.84 -41.26 -0.15
N LEU A 9 4.10 -42.55 -0.03
CA LEU A 9 3.07 -43.61 0.01
C LEU A 9 2.61 -44.03 1.40
N LEU A 10 3.15 -43.41 2.46
CA LEU A 10 2.84 -43.73 3.88
C LEU A 10 2.17 -42.61 4.67
N LEU A 11 1.55 -41.62 3.99
CA LEU A 11 0.63 -40.72 4.66
C LEU A 11 -0.75 -41.39 4.75
N PRO A 12 -1.19 -41.86 5.93
CA PRO A 12 -2.55 -42.35 6.08
C PRO A 12 -3.49 -41.17 5.85
N SER A 13 -4.35 -41.28 4.84
CA SER A 13 -5.49 -40.41 4.63
C SER A 13 -6.46 -40.62 5.79
N ILE A 14 -6.27 -39.90 6.88
CA ILE A 14 -7.31 -39.78 7.90
C ILE A 14 -8.39 -38.88 7.31
N ILE A 15 -9.32 -39.49 6.61
CA ILE A 15 -10.56 -38.84 6.18
C ILE A 15 -11.43 -38.72 7.44
N TYR A 16 -11.29 -37.59 8.15
CA TYR A 16 -12.32 -37.15 9.07
C TYR A 16 -13.51 -36.67 8.23
N SER A 17 -14.53 -37.50 8.11
CA SER A 17 -15.84 -37.04 7.64
C SER A 17 -16.37 -36.03 8.66
N GLN A 18 -16.22 -34.75 8.36
CA GLN A 18 -16.88 -33.71 9.16
C GLN A 18 -18.38 -33.77 8.88
N GLU A 19 -19.17 -33.85 9.94
CA GLU A 19 -20.61 -33.65 9.84
C GLU A 19 -20.89 -32.27 9.21
N LYS A 20 -21.84 -32.21 8.29
CA LYS A 20 -22.24 -30.97 7.63
C LYS A 20 -23.69 -30.69 7.89
N ILE A 21 -24.02 -29.44 8.17
CA ILE A 21 -25.38 -28.95 8.08
C ILE A 21 -25.64 -28.48 6.64
N SER A 22 -26.85 -28.74 6.17
CA SER A 22 -27.31 -28.25 4.87
C SER A 22 -28.60 -27.48 5.03
N GLY A 23 -28.92 -26.63 4.08
CA GLY A 23 -30.15 -25.87 4.09
C GLY A 23 -30.36 -25.04 2.85
N MET A 24 -31.42 -24.26 2.85
CA MET A 24 -31.80 -23.36 1.79
C MET A 24 -32.23 -22.03 2.40
N ILE A 25 -31.67 -20.95 1.89
CA ILE A 25 -32.05 -19.57 2.23
C ILE A 25 -32.93 -19.03 1.13
N MET A 26 -34.03 -18.43 1.48
CA MET A 26 -35.07 -17.99 0.54
C MET A 26 -35.53 -16.58 0.83
N GLU A 27 -36.08 -15.92 -0.18
CA GLU A 27 -36.86 -14.70 -0.08
C GLU A 27 -38.26 -14.92 -0.66
N ALA A 28 -39.19 -14.02 -0.36
CA ALA A 28 -40.49 -14.00 -0.97
C ALA A 28 -40.49 -13.06 -2.18
N ASN A 29 -40.95 -13.53 -3.34
CA ASN A 29 -41.24 -12.64 -4.47
C ASN A 29 -42.48 -11.80 -4.22
N GLU A 30 -42.82 -10.88 -5.15
CA GLU A 30 -44.02 -10.05 -5.10
C GLU A 30 -45.35 -10.86 -5.00
N LYS A 31 -45.33 -12.15 -5.35
CA LYS A 31 -46.46 -13.08 -5.25
C LYS A 31 -46.42 -13.97 -3.99
N ASN A 32 -45.48 -13.70 -3.09
CA ASN A 32 -45.28 -14.49 -1.87
C ASN A 32 -44.81 -15.96 -2.11
N GLU A 33 -44.17 -16.23 -3.26
CA GLU A 33 -43.59 -17.53 -3.59
C GLU A 33 -42.13 -17.58 -3.20
N PRO A 34 -41.62 -18.76 -2.73
CA PRO A 34 -40.22 -18.90 -2.31
C PRO A 34 -39.28 -18.86 -3.50
N ILE A 35 -38.32 -17.92 -3.47
CA ILE A 35 -37.18 -17.90 -4.39
C ILE A 35 -35.91 -18.12 -3.57
N GLY A 36 -35.02 -19.01 -4.05
CA GLY A 36 -33.72 -19.24 -3.44
C GLY A 36 -32.83 -17.98 -3.50
N LEU A 37 -32.26 -17.60 -2.38
CA LEU A 37 -31.40 -16.41 -2.27
C LEU A 37 -29.94 -16.79 -2.50
N ALA A 38 -29.45 -16.58 -3.71
CA ALA A 38 -28.08 -16.89 -4.09
C ALA A 38 -27.06 -15.89 -3.53
N GLY A 39 -25.93 -16.37 -3.01
CA GLY A 39 -24.86 -15.50 -2.50
C GLY A 39 -25.07 -14.97 -1.08
N ALA A 40 -26.06 -15.47 -0.33
CA ALA A 40 -26.22 -15.14 1.07
C ALA A 40 -25.10 -15.77 1.91
N ASN A 41 -24.51 -15.00 2.82
CA ASN A 41 -23.49 -15.49 3.74
C ASN A 41 -24.16 -16.28 4.87
N VAL A 42 -23.68 -17.48 5.13
CA VAL A 42 -24.13 -18.37 6.20
C VAL A 42 -22.91 -18.77 7.02
N TYR A 43 -22.85 -18.36 8.30
CA TYR A 43 -21.66 -18.59 9.12
C TYR A 43 -22.02 -18.77 10.61
N TRP A 44 -21.16 -19.48 11.35
CA TRP A 44 -21.32 -19.64 12.79
C TRP A 44 -20.98 -18.35 13.53
N LEU A 45 -21.86 -17.94 14.43
CA LEU A 45 -21.68 -16.72 15.23
C LEU A 45 -20.35 -16.78 15.98
N ASP A 46 -19.61 -15.65 15.98
CA ASP A 46 -18.29 -15.48 16.59
C ASP A 46 -17.19 -16.40 16.01
N THR A 47 -17.37 -16.87 14.76
CA THR A 47 -16.38 -17.70 14.06
C THR A 47 -16.12 -17.18 12.66
N GLU A 48 -15.05 -17.65 12.05
CA GLU A 48 -14.73 -17.44 10.62
C GLU A 48 -15.22 -18.64 9.76
N ILE A 49 -15.98 -19.56 10.32
CA ILE A 49 -16.51 -20.73 9.63
C ILE A 49 -17.82 -20.34 8.99
N GLY A 50 -17.82 -20.23 7.68
CA GLY A 50 -18.99 -19.84 6.90
C GLY A 50 -18.96 -20.42 5.49
N THR A 51 -20.09 -20.24 4.81
CA THR A 51 -20.30 -20.59 3.41
C THR A 51 -21.19 -19.53 2.77
N VAL A 52 -21.34 -19.57 1.45
CA VAL A 52 -22.32 -18.76 0.70
C VAL A 52 -23.30 -19.70 0.03
N THR A 53 -24.55 -19.25 -0.08
CA THR A 53 -25.58 -20.01 -0.78
C THR A 53 -25.31 -20.09 -2.27
N ASP A 54 -25.62 -21.24 -2.88
CA ASP A 54 -25.57 -21.47 -4.32
C ASP A 54 -26.72 -20.74 -5.07
N ILE A 55 -26.82 -20.96 -6.38
CA ILE A 55 -27.81 -20.29 -7.25
C ILE A 55 -29.26 -20.58 -6.85
N ASP A 56 -29.52 -21.74 -6.24
CA ASP A 56 -30.84 -22.15 -5.78
C ASP A 56 -31.09 -21.78 -4.30
N GLY A 57 -30.16 -21.02 -3.69
CA GLY A 57 -30.20 -20.64 -2.28
C GLY A 57 -29.75 -21.74 -1.33
N GLY A 58 -29.22 -22.86 -1.85
CA GLY A 58 -28.72 -23.98 -1.06
C GLY A 58 -27.36 -23.70 -0.43
N PHE A 59 -27.11 -24.28 0.76
CA PHE A 59 -25.79 -24.19 1.40
C PHE A 59 -25.42 -25.50 2.09
N ASN A 60 -24.11 -25.73 2.21
CA ASN A 60 -23.52 -26.77 3.04
C ASN A 60 -22.43 -26.14 3.90
N LEU A 61 -22.47 -26.36 5.23
CA LEU A 61 -21.53 -25.81 6.18
C LEU A 61 -21.06 -26.88 7.15
N SER A 62 -19.77 -26.89 7.48
CA SER A 62 -19.19 -27.81 8.46
C SER A 62 -19.81 -27.59 9.85
N TYR A 63 -20.24 -28.67 10.47
CA TYR A 63 -20.86 -28.68 11.81
C TYR A 63 -19.81 -28.97 12.87
N ASP A 64 -19.80 -28.16 13.93
CA ASP A 64 -19.09 -28.41 15.18
C ASP A 64 -20.11 -28.23 16.33
N PRO A 65 -20.34 -29.24 17.19
CA PRO A 65 -21.30 -29.17 18.32
C PRO A 65 -21.08 -27.99 19.28
N LYS A 66 -19.92 -27.38 19.24
CA LYS A 66 -19.59 -26.18 20.03
C LYS A 66 -20.33 -24.93 19.57
N PHE A 67 -20.74 -24.86 18.29
CA PHE A 67 -21.44 -23.73 17.71
C PHE A 67 -22.91 -24.04 17.50
N LYS A 68 -23.76 -23.24 18.13
CA LYS A 68 -25.21 -23.44 18.07
C LYS A 68 -25.96 -22.33 17.32
N LYS A 69 -25.31 -21.18 17.11
CA LYS A 69 -25.96 -20.03 16.48
C LYS A 69 -25.40 -19.81 15.07
N LEU A 70 -26.28 -19.94 14.09
CA LEU A 70 -26.00 -19.75 12.68
C LEU A 70 -26.49 -18.38 12.27
N VAL A 71 -25.59 -17.53 11.74
CA VAL A 71 -25.92 -16.20 11.23
C VAL A 71 -26.09 -16.28 9.72
N ILE A 72 -27.16 -15.66 9.22
CA ILE A 72 -27.46 -15.55 7.80
C ILE A 72 -27.54 -14.07 7.45
N SER A 73 -26.75 -13.62 6.49
CA SER A 73 -26.72 -12.22 6.08
C SER A 73 -26.63 -12.09 4.57
N TYR A 74 -27.34 -11.10 4.03
CA TYR A 74 -27.31 -10.74 2.63
C TYR A 74 -27.52 -9.23 2.46
N VAL A 75 -26.91 -8.64 1.46
CA VAL A 75 -27.02 -7.19 1.19
C VAL A 75 -28.47 -6.84 0.85
N GLY A 76 -29.05 -5.88 1.56
CA GLY A 76 -30.45 -5.46 1.40
C GLY A 76 -31.46 -6.26 2.22
N PHE A 77 -31.01 -7.23 3.03
CA PHE A 77 -31.84 -8.06 3.90
C PHE A 77 -31.44 -7.92 5.36
N LYS A 78 -32.41 -8.08 6.25
CA LYS A 78 -32.17 -8.11 7.70
C LYS A 78 -31.38 -9.36 8.05
N THR A 79 -30.20 -9.18 8.63
CA THR A 79 -29.40 -10.30 9.16
C THR A 79 -30.17 -11.05 10.24
N ASP A 80 -30.24 -12.36 10.13
CA ASP A 80 -30.94 -13.21 11.10
C ASP A 80 -29.99 -14.23 11.74
N THR A 81 -30.34 -14.71 12.94
CA THR A 81 -29.54 -15.68 13.71
C THR A 81 -30.41 -16.83 14.17
N LEU A 82 -30.10 -18.01 13.67
CA LEU A 82 -30.83 -19.24 14.00
C LEU A 82 -30.09 -20.08 15.04
N THR A 83 -30.83 -20.75 15.89
CA THR A 83 -30.28 -21.77 16.77
C THR A 83 -30.43 -23.14 16.11
N VAL A 84 -29.32 -23.80 15.81
CA VAL A 84 -29.31 -25.15 15.24
C VAL A 84 -29.43 -26.17 16.35
N SER A 85 -30.60 -26.81 16.45
CA SER A 85 -30.88 -27.80 17.47
C SER A 85 -30.65 -29.23 16.99
N ASN A 86 -30.80 -29.50 15.68
CA ASN A 86 -30.59 -30.81 15.08
C ASN A 86 -29.78 -30.64 13.77
N PRO A 87 -28.51 -31.07 13.72
CA PRO A 87 -27.66 -30.90 12.53
C PRO A 87 -28.09 -31.72 11.31
N ASN A 88 -28.85 -32.82 11.53
CA ASN A 88 -29.30 -33.73 10.47
C ASN A 88 -30.56 -33.25 9.74
N GLN A 89 -31.18 -32.17 10.23
CA GLN A 89 -32.39 -31.64 9.60
C GLN A 89 -32.01 -30.45 8.68
N PRO A 90 -32.38 -30.49 7.38
CA PRO A 90 -32.12 -29.38 6.48
C PRO A 90 -32.79 -28.09 6.99
N ILE A 91 -31.99 -27.01 7.04
CA ILE A 91 -32.44 -25.69 7.48
C ILE A 91 -33.14 -25.01 6.31
N ARG A 92 -34.36 -24.56 6.47
CA ARG A 92 -35.09 -23.70 5.53
C ARG A 92 -35.37 -22.38 6.22
N HIS A 93 -34.84 -21.27 5.69
CA HIS A 93 -34.98 -19.97 6.32
C HIS A 93 -35.30 -18.88 5.31
N TRP A 94 -36.15 -17.95 5.73
CA TRP A 94 -36.57 -16.81 4.92
C TRP A 94 -35.92 -15.56 5.44
N LEU A 95 -35.12 -14.87 4.59
CA LEU A 95 -34.65 -13.54 4.88
C LEU A 95 -35.72 -12.50 4.47
N ARG A 96 -35.89 -11.49 5.28
CA ARG A 96 -36.80 -10.39 5.03
C ARG A 96 -36.03 -9.19 4.49
N PRO A 97 -36.50 -8.53 3.40
CA PRO A 97 -35.94 -7.25 2.96
C PRO A 97 -35.96 -6.24 4.12
N THR A 98 -34.97 -5.38 4.15
CA THR A 98 -34.89 -4.32 5.17
C THR A 98 -35.52 -3.05 4.64
N ASP A 99 -36.66 -2.65 5.18
CA ASP A 99 -37.33 -1.39 4.86
C ASP A 99 -36.63 -0.17 5.47
N ASN A 100 -35.75 -0.37 6.45
CA ASN A 100 -34.85 0.62 7.03
C ASN A 100 -33.59 -0.10 7.59
N LEU A 101 -32.41 0.38 7.24
CA LEU A 101 -31.14 0.00 7.84
C LEU A 101 -31.05 0.64 9.24
N ASP A 102 -31.71 0.07 10.24
CA ASP A 102 -31.25 0.28 11.61
C ASP A 102 -29.92 -0.42 11.76
N GLU A 103 -28.89 0.38 11.95
CA GLU A 103 -27.52 -0.06 12.17
C GLU A 103 -27.45 -0.94 13.42
N VAL A 104 -27.48 -2.26 13.24
CA VAL A 104 -27.10 -3.19 14.31
C VAL A 104 -25.59 -3.06 14.45
N THR A 105 -25.17 -2.20 15.34
CA THR A 105 -23.77 -2.06 15.75
C THR A 105 -23.34 -3.33 16.48
N VAL A 106 -22.98 -4.37 15.72
CA VAL A 106 -22.22 -5.49 16.29
C VAL A 106 -20.83 -4.94 16.58
N THR A 107 -20.56 -4.56 17.81
CA THR A 107 -19.25 -4.12 18.28
C THR A 107 -18.30 -5.32 18.38
N THR A 108 -18.01 -5.94 17.25
CA THR A 108 -16.88 -6.86 17.15
C THR A 108 -15.62 -5.99 16.99
N ARG A 109 -14.67 -6.17 17.89
CA ARG A 109 -13.36 -5.54 17.80
C ARG A 109 -12.68 -5.98 16.50
N LYS A 110 -12.69 -5.14 15.48
CA LYS A 110 -11.89 -5.37 14.28
C LYS A 110 -10.44 -5.03 14.63
N PRO A 111 -9.47 -5.93 14.40
CA PRO A 111 -8.06 -5.60 14.55
C PRO A 111 -7.71 -4.47 13.57
N SER A 112 -6.84 -3.56 13.99
CA SER A 112 -6.42 -2.41 13.16
C SER A 112 -5.65 -2.83 11.90
N THR A 113 -5.02 -4.01 11.95
CA THR A 113 -4.44 -4.69 10.79
C THR A 113 -4.90 -6.14 10.78
N ALA A 114 -5.38 -6.61 9.65
CA ALA A 114 -5.88 -7.97 9.49
C ALA A 114 -5.35 -8.63 8.22
N ARG A 115 -4.86 -9.87 8.34
CA ARG A 115 -4.56 -10.72 7.19
C ARG A 115 -5.81 -11.51 6.80
N SER A 116 -6.07 -11.56 5.50
CA SER A 116 -7.18 -12.36 5.01
C SER A 116 -6.85 -13.86 5.11
N TYR A 117 -7.64 -14.63 5.86
CA TYR A 117 -7.56 -16.09 5.87
C TYR A 117 -8.19 -16.72 4.62
N LEU A 118 -9.08 -16.04 3.93
CA LEU A 118 -9.96 -16.60 2.90
C LEU A 118 -9.46 -16.36 1.47
N LYS A 119 -8.73 -15.29 1.21
CA LYS A 119 -8.29 -14.95 -0.15
C LYS A 119 -7.04 -15.72 -0.56
N ALA A 120 -6.96 -16.10 -1.85
CA ALA A 120 -5.78 -16.74 -2.44
C ALA A 120 -4.55 -15.82 -2.40
N GLN A 121 -4.74 -14.54 -2.64
CA GLN A 121 -3.70 -13.52 -2.56
C GLN A 121 -3.31 -13.25 -1.10
N ASN A 122 -2.04 -12.98 -0.84
CA ASN A 122 -1.55 -12.58 0.48
C ASN A 122 -1.86 -11.10 0.71
N ILE A 123 -3.07 -10.82 1.20
CA ILE A 123 -3.59 -9.46 1.41
C ILE A 123 -3.57 -9.12 2.90
N ILE A 124 -3.02 -7.95 3.21
CA ILE A 124 -3.05 -7.31 4.51
C ILE A 124 -3.93 -6.07 4.39
N ASN A 125 -4.98 -6.00 5.21
CA ASN A 125 -5.85 -4.83 5.30
C ASN A 125 -5.43 -4.02 6.52
N VAL A 126 -5.18 -2.75 6.33
CA VAL A 126 -4.85 -1.74 7.34
C VAL A 126 -6.02 -0.77 7.38
N ASN A 127 -6.67 -0.60 8.52
CA ASN A 127 -7.79 0.33 8.66
C ASN A 127 -7.35 1.69 9.20
N SER A 128 -8.26 2.65 9.25
CA SER A 128 -8.01 4.01 9.76
C SER A 128 -7.52 4.05 11.22
N ASP A 129 -7.93 3.09 12.07
CA ASP A 129 -7.42 2.99 13.45
C ASP A 129 -5.91 2.73 13.51
N GLU A 130 -5.33 1.98 12.56
CA GLU A 130 -3.90 1.78 12.45
C GLU A 130 -3.21 3.04 11.95
N LEU A 131 -3.79 3.70 10.95
CA LEU A 131 -3.25 4.93 10.37
C LEU A 131 -3.21 6.09 11.37
N LEU A 132 -4.05 6.06 12.39
CA LEU A 132 -4.12 7.09 13.43
C LEU A 132 -3.23 6.78 14.67
N LYS A 133 -2.48 5.66 14.69
CA LYS A 133 -1.55 5.30 15.79
C LYS A 133 -0.28 6.14 15.81
N ALA A 134 0.13 6.68 14.69
CA ALA A 134 1.16 7.69 14.56
C ALA A 134 0.50 8.98 14.04
N ALA A 135 1.20 10.09 14.09
CA ALA A 135 0.76 11.32 13.43
C ALA A 135 0.95 11.16 11.91
N CYS A 136 0.18 10.24 11.31
CA CYS A 136 0.26 9.96 9.88
C CYS A 136 -0.34 11.12 9.10
N CYS A 137 0.50 12.09 8.79
CA CYS A 137 0.11 13.27 8.05
C CYS A 137 -0.10 12.96 6.57
N ASN A 138 0.63 11.96 6.03
CA ASN A 138 0.50 11.51 4.65
C ASN A 138 0.67 9.98 4.51
N LEU A 139 0.47 9.47 3.29
CA LEU A 139 0.51 8.03 3.04
C LEU A 139 1.90 7.41 3.30
N SER A 140 3.00 8.14 3.08
CA SER A 140 4.35 7.61 3.32
C SER A 140 4.60 7.34 4.81
N GLU A 141 4.18 8.25 5.67
CA GLU A 141 4.28 8.14 7.14
C GLU A 141 3.36 7.04 7.69
N SER A 142 2.21 6.83 7.04
CA SER A 142 1.25 5.78 7.40
C SER A 142 1.82 4.36 7.36
N PHE A 143 2.88 4.12 6.59
CA PHE A 143 3.51 2.80 6.49
C PHE A 143 4.50 2.50 7.62
N GLU A 144 4.95 3.47 8.41
CA GLU A 144 5.94 3.27 9.47
C GLU A 144 5.44 2.33 10.59
N THR A 145 4.13 2.22 10.78
CA THR A 145 3.51 1.31 11.76
C THR A 145 3.25 -0.09 11.20
N ASN A 146 3.57 -0.35 9.92
CA ASN A 146 3.30 -1.64 9.28
C ASN A 146 4.58 -2.38 8.87
N PRO A 147 4.81 -3.61 9.38
CA PRO A 147 6.02 -4.35 9.08
C PRO A 147 6.13 -4.86 7.64
N SER A 148 5.08 -4.74 6.79
CA SER A 148 5.13 -5.25 5.41
C SER A 148 5.79 -4.29 4.43
N ILE A 149 5.88 -3.02 4.79
CA ILE A 149 6.47 -1.96 3.99
C ILE A 149 7.59 -1.31 4.80
N ASP A 150 8.71 -1.04 4.17
CA ASP A 150 9.83 -0.33 4.74
C ASP A 150 9.83 1.10 4.23
N VAL A 151 10.03 2.06 5.11
CA VAL A 151 10.12 3.49 4.76
C VAL A 151 11.53 3.96 5.09
N ASN A 152 12.17 4.63 4.13
CA ASN A 152 13.50 5.21 4.28
C ASN A 152 13.53 6.58 3.61
N PHE A 153 14.43 7.47 4.03
CA PHE A 153 14.77 8.66 3.25
C PHE A 153 15.57 8.27 2.01
N ALA A 154 15.33 8.95 0.90
CA ALA A 154 16.02 8.71 -0.36
C ALA A 154 17.37 9.46 -0.42
N ASP A 155 17.41 10.64 0.20
CA ASP A 155 18.58 11.51 0.32
C ASP A 155 18.48 12.40 1.56
N ALA A 156 19.56 13.14 1.85
CA ALA A 156 19.65 13.99 3.04
C ALA A 156 19.02 15.38 2.88
N ILE A 157 18.62 15.76 1.67
CA ILE A 157 18.30 17.15 1.33
C ILE A 157 16.81 17.30 0.99
N SER A 158 16.28 16.46 0.09
CA SER A 158 14.92 16.64 -0.45
C SER A 158 13.80 16.23 0.52
N GLY A 159 14.12 15.54 1.60
CA GLY A 159 13.14 14.97 2.54
C GLY A 159 12.27 13.87 1.92
N THR A 160 12.64 13.36 0.74
CA THR A 160 11.90 12.34 0.01
C THR A 160 11.89 11.03 0.77
N ARG A 161 10.70 10.49 1.02
CA ARG A 161 10.55 9.16 1.61
C ARG A 161 10.29 8.12 0.53
N GLN A 162 11.12 7.09 0.49
CA GLN A 162 10.99 5.96 -0.41
C GLN A 162 10.48 4.74 0.34
N ILE A 163 9.50 4.03 -0.23
CA ILE A 163 9.03 2.76 0.32
C ILE A 163 9.70 1.58 -0.38
N LYS A 164 9.86 0.49 0.38
CA LYS A 164 10.36 -0.79 -0.12
C LYS A 164 9.41 -1.91 0.31
N MET A 165 9.18 -2.85 -0.58
CA MET A 165 8.44 -4.09 -0.30
C MET A 165 9.18 -5.27 -0.92
N LEU A 166 9.36 -6.35 -0.15
CA LEU A 166 10.12 -7.54 -0.57
C LEU A 166 11.57 -7.23 -0.99
N GLY A 167 12.17 -6.16 -0.42
CA GLY A 167 13.52 -5.70 -0.77
C GLY A 167 13.62 -4.82 -2.02
N LEU A 168 12.49 -4.54 -2.68
CA LEU A 168 12.42 -3.71 -3.90
C LEU A 168 11.74 -2.37 -3.62
N THR A 169 12.19 -1.32 -4.30
CA THR A 169 11.72 0.07 -4.14
C THR A 169 10.37 0.32 -4.82
N SER A 170 9.77 1.47 -4.54
CA SER A 170 8.42 1.87 -4.99
C SER A 170 8.16 1.72 -6.49
N PRO A 171 9.10 1.93 -7.45
CA PRO A 171 8.86 1.69 -8.87
C PRO A 171 8.38 0.27 -9.22
N TYR A 172 8.74 -0.73 -8.42
CA TYR A 172 8.31 -2.14 -8.60
C TYR A 172 7.00 -2.48 -7.89
N ILE A 173 6.37 -1.51 -7.22
CA ILE A 173 5.13 -1.66 -6.48
C ILE A 173 4.04 -0.87 -7.20
N LEU A 174 2.95 -1.51 -7.58
CA LEU A 174 1.80 -0.80 -8.11
C LEU A 174 1.07 -0.08 -6.96
N ILE A 175 1.10 1.24 -6.97
CA ILE A 175 0.43 2.06 -5.96
C ILE A 175 -0.82 2.68 -6.58
N ALA A 176 -1.97 2.33 -6.02
CA ALA A 176 -3.28 2.73 -6.50
C ALA A 176 -4.08 3.47 -5.42
N THR A 177 -4.93 4.37 -5.85
CA THR A 177 -5.99 4.98 -5.06
C THR A 177 -7.32 4.51 -5.62
N GLU A 178 -8.16 3.87 -4.80
CA GLU A 178 -9.45 3.37 -5.25
C GLU A 178 -9.35 2.35 -6.43
N ASN A 179 -8.29 1.53 -6.45
CA ASN A 179 -7.92 0.60 -7.53
C ASN A 179 -7.58 1.26 -8.88
N ILE A 180 -7.33 2.56 -8.91
CA ILE A 180 -6.81 3.29 -10.06
C ILE A 180 -5.33 3.57 -9.81
N PRO A 181 -4.38 3.14 -10.68
CA PRO A 181 -2.97 3.47 -10.54
C PRO A 181 -2.77 4.98 -10.43
N SER A 182 -2.15 5.46 -9.35
CA SER A 182 -2.09 6.89 -9.02
C SER A 182 -0.67 7.43 -8.83
N ILE A 183 0.24 6.64 -8.25
CA ILE A 183 1.64 7.03 -8.03
C ILE A 183 2.50 6.27 -9.02
N ARG A 184 2.80 6.94 -10.14
CA ARG A 184 3.59 6.42 -11.26
C ARG A 184 4.16 7.59 -12.09
N GLY A 185 5.17 7.30 -12.91
CA GLY A 185 5.80 8.33 -13.75
C GLY A 185 6.33 9.50 -12.92
N ALA A 186 5.98 10.72 -13.29
CA ALA A 186 6.45 11.94 -12.62
C ALA A 186 6.16 12.00 -11.11
N SER A 187 5.06 11.39 -10.65
CA SER A 187 4.71 11.39 -9.23
C SER A 187 5.46 10.34 -8.40
N GLN A 188 6.38 9.57 -8.98
CA GLN A 188 7.01 8.44 -8.30
C GLN A 188 7.83 8.85 -7.07
N ALA A 189 8.54 9.97 -7.12
CA ALA A 189 9.37 10.44 -6.02
C ALA A 189 8.54 10.98 -4.83
N TYR A 190 7.59 11.87 -5.10
CA TYR A 190 6.88 12.61 -4.03
C TYR A 190 5.42 12.21 -3.84
N GLY A 191 4.85 11.39 -4.73
CA GLY A 191 3.41 11.10 -4.77
C GLY A 191 2.81 10.49 -3.49
N LEU A 192 3.62 9.82 -2.67
CA LEU A 192 3.18 9.31 -1.36
C LEU A 192 2.85 10.44 -0.38
N SER A 193 3.52 11.60 -0.47
CA SER A 193 3.23 12.78 0.36
C SER A 193 1.99 13.55 -0.12
N PHE A 194 1.50 13.28 -1.34
CA PHE A 194 0.33 13.96 -1.93
C PHE A 194 -1.03 13.40 -1.47
N ILE A 195 -1.01 12.35 -0.65
CA ILE A 195 -2.24 11.72 -0.13
C ILE A 195 -2.25 11.89 1.38
N PRO A 196 -3.07 12.82 1.94
CA PRO A 196 -3.21 12.98 3.38
C PRO A 196 -3.72 11.71 4.04
N GLY A 197 -3.10 11.29 5.13
CA GLY A 197 -3.46 10.06 5.84
C GLY A 197 -4.89 10.07 6.39
N THR A 198 -5.40 11.25 6.74
CA THR A 198 -6.77 11.46 7.24
C THR A 198 -7.85 11.21 6.18
N TRP A 199 -7.51 11.26 4.87
CA TRP A 199 -8.44 10.97 3.77
C TRP A 199 -8.61 9.49 3.50
N VAL A 200 -7.74 8.64 4.08
CA VAL A 200 -7.68 7.21 3.81
C VAL A 200 -8.56 6.43 4.80
N GLU A 201 -9.53 5.68 4.28
CA GLU A 201 -10.37 4.75 5.05
C GLU A 201 -9.61 3.47 5.39
N SER A 202 -8.89 2.92 4.39
CA SER A 202 -8.11 1.70 4.55
C SER A 202 -7.04 1.56 3.48
N ILE A 203 -6.01 0.76 3.77
CA ILE A 203 -4.98 0.39 2.82
C ILE A 203 -4.98 -1.12 2.66
N GLN A 204 -4.95 -1.60 1.42
CA GLN A 204 -4.74 -3.00 1.08
C GLN A 204 -3.33 -3.19 0.55
N ILE A 205 -2.55 -4.02 1.22
CA ILE A 205 -1.19 -4.39 0.82
C ILE A 205 -1.23 -5.82 0.32
N THR A 206 -0.95 -6.03 -0.96
CA THR A 206 -0.86 -7.35 -1.59
C THR A 206 0.60 -7.65 -1.89
N LYS A 207 1.15 -8.69 -1.26
CA LYS A 207 2.52 -9.14 -1.53
C LYS A 207 2.56 -10.03 -2.78
N GLY A 208 3.61 -9.87 -3.60
CA GLY A 208 3.78 -10.58 -4.86
C GLY A 208 3.08 -9.91 -6.04
N ALA A 209 2.92 -10.60 -7.16
CA ALA A 209 2.51 -10.00 -8.44
C ALA A 209 1.09 -9.38 -8.48
N GLY A 210 0.23 -9.66 -7.50
CA GLY A 210 -1.12 -9.10 -7.41
C GLY A 210 -2.11 -9.61 -8.48
N SER A 211 -3.19 -8.87 -8.78
CA SER A 211 -4.20 -9.22 -9.78
C SER A 211 -3.85 -8.67 -11.16
N VAL A 212 -4.21 -9.40 -12.23
CA VAL A 212 -4.06 -8.95 -13.63
C VAL A 212 -4.99 -7.80 -14.00
N VAL A 213 -6.06 -7.60 -13.22
CA VAL A 213 -7.08 -6.56 -13.43
C VAL A 213 -6.48 -5.15 -13.33
N ASN A 214 -5.51 -4.96 -12.42
CA ASN A 214 -4.95 -3.65 -12.09
C ASN A 214 -3.74 -3.25 -12.98
N GLY A 215 -3.40 -4.04 -14.00
CA GLY A 215 -2.31 -3.73 -14.92
C GLY A 215 -1.16 -4.72 -14.87
N TYR A 216 -0.13 -4.45 -15.66
CA TYR A 216 1.03 -5.31 -15.88
C TYR A 216 2.27 -4.89 -15.08
N GLU A 217 2.29 -3.69 -14.50
CA GLU A 217 3.49 -3.06 -13.91
C GLU A 217 3.87 -3.60 -12.52
N SER A 218 2.96 -4.31 -11.84
CA SER A 218 3.21 -4.86 -10.50
C SER A 218 4.22 -6.02 -10.55
N ILE A 219 5.37 -5.85 -9.90
CA ILE A 219 6.43 -6.86 -9.77
C ILE A 219 6.54 -7.35 -8.32
N ALA A 220 6.76 -6.44 -7.36
CA ALA A 220 6.91 -6.78 -5.95
C ALA A 220 5.58 -6.84 -5.18
N GLY A 221 4.59 -6.09 -5.62
CA GLY A 221 3.28 -6.07 -4.98
C GLY A 221 2.38 -4.94 -5.42
N GLN A 222 1.23 -4.88 -4.76
CA GLN A 222 0.24 -3.83 -4.97
C GLN A 222 -0.15 -3.20 -3.64
N ILE A 223 -0.26 -1.88 -3.62
CA ILE A 223 -0.81 -1.10 -2.51
C ILE A 223 -2.03 -0.37 -3.06
N ASN A 224 -3.17 -0.51 -2.41
CA ASN A 224 -4.38 0.22 -2.76
C ASN A 224 -4.89 1.00 -1.56
N ALA A 225 -4.95 2.32 -1.66
CA ALA A 225 -5.56 3.20 -0.67
C ALA A 225 -7.03 3.45 -1.04
N GLU A 226 -7.94 3.03 -0.18
CA GLU A 226 -9.36 3.38 -0.27
C GLU A 226 -9.61 4.69 0.46
N LEU A 227 -10.23 5.66 -0.19
CA LEU A 227 -10.55 6.95 0.40
C LEU A 227 -11.88 6.91 1.16
N LEU A 228 -12.03 7.77 2.16
CA LEU A 228 -13.28 7.98 2.87
C LEU A 228 -14.42 8.31 1.91
N LYS A 229 -15.60 7.75 2.17
CA LYS A 229 -16.79 7.90 1.31
C LYS A 229 -17.72 8.96 1.90
N PRO A 230 -18.15 9.97 1.13
CA PRO A 230 -18.99 11.07 1.63
C PRO A 230 -20.26 10.61 2.34
N SER A 231 -20.81 9.44 1.97
CA SER A 231 -22.01 8.89 2.60
C SER A 231 -21.80 8.27 3.97
N LYS A 232 -20.52 7.97 4.34
CA LYS A 232 -20.16 7.27 5.58
C LYS A 232 -19.25 8.07 6.50
N ASP A 233 -18.57 9.07 5.98
CA ASP A 233 -17.67 9.93 6.73
C ASP A 233 -18.47 10.96 7.54
N ALA A 234 -17.88 11.51 8.60
CA ALA A 234 -18.47 12.57 9.44
C ALA A 234 -18.89 13.78 8.59
N LYS A 235 -20.01 14.42 8.95
CA LYS A 235 -20.45 15.66 8.28
C LYS A 235 -19.41 16.75 8.36
N LEU A 236 -18.72 16.83 9.50
CA LEU A 236 -17.56 17.69 9.71
C LEU A 236 -16.48 16.89 10.42
N PHE A 237 -15.27 16.90 9.88
CA PHE A 237 -14.06 16.44 10.54
C PHE A 237 -13.01 17.56 10.47
N VAL A 238 -12.34 17.80 11.60
CA VAL A 238 -11.22 18.74 11.69
C VAL A 238 -10.09 18.05 12.44
N ASN A 239 -8.90 18.06 11.88
CA ASN A 239 -7.66 17.64 12.54
C ASN A 239 -6.65 18.78 12.48
N LEU A 240 -6.17 19.20 13.63
CA LEU A 240 -5.06 20.15 13.79
C LEU A 240 -3.86 19.40 14.33
N TYR A 241 -2.69 19.66 13.78
CA TYR A 241 -1.41 19.07 14.16
C TYR A 241 -0.34 20.14 14.22
N GLY A 242 0.54 20.02 15.21
CA GLY A 242 1.73 20.85 15.34
C GLY A 242 2.87 20.04 15.95
N ALA A 243 4.10 20.26 15.49
CA ALA A 243 5.30 19.57 15.95
C ALA A 243 6.41 20.53 16.38
N THR A 244 7.40 20.01 17.12
CA THR A 244 8.54 20.79 17.66
C THR A 244 9.48 21.32 16.59
N ASN A 245 9.42 20.78 15.36
CA ASN A 245 10.11 21.31 14.19
C ASN A 245 9.32 22.43 13.49
N GLU A 246 8.25 22.94 14.14
CA GLU A 246 7.37 24.01 13.63
C GLU A 246 6.53 23.62 12.41
N ARG A 247 6.40 22.31 12.13
CA ARG A 247 5.43 21.79 11.17
C ARG A 247 4.01 21.99 11.70
N LEU A 248 3.16 22.60 10.89
CA LEU A 248 1.74 22.82 11.18
C LEU A 248 0.89 22.18 10.09
N GLU A 249 -0.22 21.54 10.48
CA GLU A 249 -1.17 20.95 9.53
C GLU A 249 -2.61 21.16 9.94
N LEU A 250 -3.45 21.35 8.93
CA LEU A 250 -4.89 21.38 9.03
C LEU A 250 -5.49 20.39 8.02
N ASN A 251 -6.36 19.51 8.52
CA ASN A 251 -7.21 18.66 7.69
C ASN A 251 -8.67 18.91 8.00
N THR A 252 -9.50 19.10 6.99
CA THR A 252 -10.94 19.32 7.15
C THR A 252 -11.72 18.52 6.14
N HIS A 253 -12.75 17.79 6.59
CA HIS A 253 -13.72 17.11 5.76
C HIS A 253 -15.09 17.74 5.98
N LEU A 254 -15.79 18.02 4.89
CA LEU A 254 -17.14 18.57 4.88
C LEU A 254 -18.01 17.68 4.00
N ASN A 255 -18.91 16.90 4.58
CA ASN A 255 -19.75 15.97 3.85
C ASN A 255 -21.22 16.34 3.98
N THR A 256 -21.96 16.20 2.88
CA THR A 256 -23.38 16.48 2.82
C THR A 256 -24.11 15.54 1.89
N SER A 257 -25.39 15.28 2.21
CA SER A 257 -26.30 14.55 1.32
C SER A 257 -27.07 15.54 0.44
N VAL A 258 -27.12 15.24 -0.85
CA VAL A 258 -27.86 16.03 -1.86
C VAL A 258 -29.01 15.17 -2.38
N GLY A 259 -30.14 15.23 -1.71
CA GLY A 259 -31.25 14.29 -1.92
C GLY A 259 -30.97 12.91 -1.31
N SER A 260 -31.69 11.88 -1.81
CA SER A 260 -31.62 10.51 -1.25
C SER A 260 -30.50 9.63 -1.83
N LYS A 261 -29.99 9.96 -3.03
CA LYS A 261 -29.06 9.11 -3.79
C LYS A 261 -27.69 9.73 -3.97
N TRP A 262 -27.54 11.04 -3.77
CA TRP A 262 -26.29 11.77 -3.95
C TRP A 262 -25.67 12.19 -2.62
N HIS A 263 -24.35 12.06 -2.54
CA HIS A 263 -23.54 12.58 -1.43
C HIS A 263 -22.34 13.33 -2.00
N SER A 264 -21.98 14.44 -1.39
CA SER A 264 -20.81 15.23 -1.77
C SER A 264 -19.90 15.43 -0.55
N GLY A 265 -18.59 15.34 -0.78
CA GLY A 265 -17.56 15.63 0.22
C GLY A 265 -16.53 16.61 -0.32
N LEU A 266 -16.16 17.58 0.49
CA LEU A 266 -15.03 18.47 0.27
C LEU A 266 -13.98 18.19 1.33
N TYR A 267 -12.79 17.81 0.90
CA TYR A 267 -11.66 17.46 1.74
C TYR A 267 -10.56 18.47 1.48
N LEU A 268 -10.10 19.13 2.55
CA LEU A 268 -9.06 20.15 2.49
C LEU A 268 -7.87 19.72 3.36
N HIS A 269 -6.69 19.87 2.84
CA HIS A 269 -5.44 19.68 3.58
C HIS A 269 -4.50 20.83 3.31
N GLY A 270 -3.95 21.41 4.37
CA GLY A 270 -2.86 22.37 4.33
C GLY A 270 -1.76 21.93 5.28
N SER A 271 -0.52 22.00 4.85
CA SER A 271 0.66 21.67 5.66
C SER A 271 1.79 22.64 5.34
N THR A 272 2.47 23.12 6.37
CA THR A 272 3.59 24.07 6.23
C THR A 272 4.72 23.76 7.22
N LEU A 273 5.95 24.00 6.80
CA LEU A 273 7.16 24.02 7.61
C LEU A 273 8.07 25.12 7.07
N ASN A 274 8.28 26.21 7.85
CA ASN A 274 8.96 27.41 7.39
C ASN A 274 10.23 27.75 8.18
N GLN A 275 10.74 26.79 8.98
CA GLN A 275 11.95 26.96 9.77
C GLN A 275 13.11 26.15 9.22
N LYS A 276 14.30 26.74 9.28
CA LYS A 276 15.56 26.11 8.91
C LYS A 276 16.14 25.43 10.14
N HIS A 277 16.26 24.10 10.11
CA HIS A 277 16.86 23.30 11.18
C HIS A 277 18.13 22.60 10.65
N ASP A 278 19.21 22.72 11.40
CA ASP A 278 20.48 22.01 11.21
C ASP A 278 20.93 21.46 12.57
N VAL A 279 20.48 20.24 12.88
CA VAL A 279 20.77 19.58 14.16
C VAL A 279 22.10 18.82 14.12
N ASN A 280 22.56 18.46 12.94
CA ASN A 280 23.80 17.72 12.72
C ASN A 280 25.03 18.63 12.51
N HIS A 281 24.79 19.95 12.31
CA HIS A 281 25.80 21.00 12.14
C HIS A 281 26.66 20.86 10.87
N ASP A 282 26.05 20.44 9.77
CA ASP A 282 26.70 20.35 8.46
C ASP A 282 26.44 21.57 7.57
N ASN A 283 25.76 22.60 8.08
CA ASN A 283 25.32 23.81 7.40
C ASN A 283 24.21 23.63 6.36
N PHE A 284 23.62 22.41 6.26
CA PHE A 284 22.46 22.14 5.42
C PHE A 284 21.19 21.99 6.27
N MET A 285 20.05 22.29 5.69
CA MET A 285 18.75 22.02 6.33
C MET A 285 18.51 20.51 6.41
N ASP A 286 18.27 19.97 7.61
CA ASP A 286 17.92 18.55 7.84
C ASP A 286 16.57 18.18 7.23
N MET A 287 15.68 19.14 7.04
CA MET A 287 14.37 18.99 6.43
C MET A 287 14.09 20.18 5.51
N PRO A 288 13.47 19.96 4.34
CA PRO A 288 13.05 21.05 3.47
C PRO A 288 11.98 21.90 4.16
N MET A 289 12.03 23.21 4.00
CA MET A 289 10.86 24.07 4.15
C MET A 289 9.86 23.73 3.06
N TYR A 290 8.57 23.79 3.36
CA TYR A 290 7.54 23.50 2.37
C TYR A 290 6.18 24.12 2.74
N ASP A 291 5.41 24.36 1.68
CA ASP A 291 3.99 24.71 1.74
C ASP A 291 3.21 23.77 0.82
N GLN A 292 2.23 23.07 1.36
CA GLN A 292 1.39 22.16 0.60
C GLN A 292 -0.09 22.46 0.81
N ILE A 293 -0.84 22.54 -0.29
CA ILE A 293 -2.30 22.66 -0.29
C ILE A 293 -2.86 21.52 -1.16
N ASN A 294 -3.77 20.75 -0.60
CA ASN A 294 -4.53 19.70 -1.26
C ASN A 294 -6.02 19.96 -1.13
N VAL A 295 -6.74 19.88 -2.22
CA VAL A 295 -8.19 19.99 -2.28
C VAL A 295 -8.75 18.80 -3.03
N LEU A 296 -9.69 18.07 -2.43
CA LEU A 296 -10.40 16.98 -3.06
C LEU A 296 -11.92 17.21 -2.93
N ASN A 297 -12.61 17.35 -4.05
CA ASN A 297 -14.07 17.32 -4.08
C ASN A 297 -14.53 15.97 -4.62
N ARG A 298 -15.41 15.30 -3.87
CA ARG A 298 -15.82 13.95 -4.12
C ARG A 298 -17.33 13.83 -4.16
N TRP A 299 -17.87 13.21 -5.21
CA TRP A 299 -19.28 12.94 -5.38
C TRP A 299 -19.53 11.45 -5.42
N GLN A 300 -20.56 11.01 -4.73
CA GLN A 300 -21.03 9.64 -4.70
C GLN A 300 -22.50 9.59 -5.08
N TYR A 301 -22.83 8.73 -6.03
CA TYR A 301 -24.20 8.36 -6.37
C TYR A 301 -24.42 6.90 -6.01
N THR A 302 -25.51 6.59 -5.31
CA THR A 302 -25.87 5.23 -4.94
C THR A 302 -27.37 5.03 -5.16
N ASP A 303 -27.71 4.08 -6.02
CA ASP A 303 -29.06 3.66 -6.32
C ASP A 303 -29.12 2.14 -6.25
N THR A 304 -29.43 1.62 -5.06
CA THR A 304 -29.46 0.17 -4.80
C THR A 304 -30.61 -0.52 -5.52
N GLU A 305 -31.73 0.18 -5.77
CA GLU A 305 -32.89 -0.38 -6.46
C GLU A 305 -32.57 -0.70 -7.92
N ASN A 306 -31.86 0.23 -8.58
CA ASN A 306 -31.48 0.08 -9.99
C ASN A 306 -30.05 -0.47 -10.15
N GLY A 307 -29.34 -0.77 -9.06
CA GLY A 307 -28.01 -1.37 -9.07
C GLY A 307 -26.88 -0.43 -9.48
N PHE A 308 -27.04 0.90 -9.42
CA PHE A 308 -26.00 1.87 -9.81
C PHE A 308 -25.23 2.40 -8.60
N VAL A 309 -23.90 2.38 -8.72
CA VAL A 309 -22.99 3.04 -7.78
C VAL A 309 -21.93 3.77 -8.59
N SER A 310 -21.76 5.06 -8.31
CA SER A 310 -20.77 5.88 -9.03
C SER A 310 -20.03 6.80 -8.09
N PHE A 311 -18.78 7.07 -8.41
CA PHE A 311 -17.92 8.05 -7.74
C PHE A 311 -17.28 8.94 -8.79
N LEU A 312 -17.27 10.25 -8.52
CA LEU A 312 -16.51 11.24 -9.25
C LEU A 312 -15.63 12.00 -8.24
N SER A 313 -14.37 12.17 -8.55
CA SER A 313 -13.41 12.88 -7.70
C SER A 313 -12.62 13.88 -8.52
N LEU A 314 -12.50 15.10 -8.01
CA LEU A 314 -11.69 16.19 -8.54
C LEU A 314 -10.66 16.55 -7.48
N LYS A 315 -9.38 16.46 -7.79
CA LYS A 315 -8.29 16.75 -6.87
C LYS A 315 -7.35 17.78 -7.46
N PHE A 316 -6.95 18.73 -6.62
CA PHE A 316 -5.91 19.72 -6.91
C PHE A 316 -4.85 19.69 -5.82
N LEU A 317 -3.59 19.76 -6.22
CA LEU A 317 -2.41 19.86 -5.34
C LEU A 317 -1.52 20.99 -5.82
N ASN A 318 -1.04 21.77 -4.88
CA ASN A 318 0.13 22.63 -5.02
C ASN A 318 1.09 22.32 -3.86
N ASP A 319 2.34 22.00 -4.19
CA ASP A 319 3.38 21.61 -3.23
C ASP A 319 4.70 22.31 -3.63
N THR A 320 5.21 23.17 -2.76
CA THR A 320 6.45 23.89 -2.95
C THR A 320 7.44 23.48 -1.86
N LYS A 321 8.67 23.16 -2.22
CA LYS A 321 9.74 22.80 -1.30
C LYS A 321 10.98 23.64 -1.57
N GLN A 322 11.64 24.03 -0.50
CA GLN A 322 12.94 24.71 -0.55
C GLN A 322 13.89 24.07 0.45
N THR A 323 15.11 23.79 0.03
CA THR A 323 16.15 23.19 0.86
C THR A 323 17.54 23.62 0.43
N GLY A 324 18.58 23.24 1.18
CA GLY A 324 19.97 23.52 0.86
C GLY A 324 20.73 24.05 2.06
N GLU A 325 21.81 24.82 1.81
CA GLU A 325 22.56 25.48 2.87
C GLU A 325 21.70 26.49 3.66
N LEU A 326 22.00 26.71 4.93
CA LEU A 326 21.23 27.62 5.80
C LEU A 326 21.17 29.06 5.27
N ASN A 327 22.23 29.51 4.60
CA ASN A 327 22.35 30.85 3.99
C ASN A 327 21.73 30.94 2.60
N PHE A 328 21.31 29.83 1.99
CA PHE A 328 20.72 29.84 0.67
C PHE A 328 19.48 30.74 0.58
N ASN A 329 19.48 31.63 -0.42
CA ASN A 329 18.37 32.50 -0.79
C ASN A 329 18.02 32.30 -2.27
N PRO A 330 16.83 31.75 -2.62
CA PRO A 330 16.47 31.45 -4.00
C PRO A 330 16.43 32.68 -4.93
N ASP A 331 16.18 33.87 -4.40
CA ASP A 331 16.13 35.09 -5.20
C ASP A 331 17.51 35.54 -5.75
N THR A 332 18.60 35.15 -5.07
CA THR A 332 19.98 35.58 -5.42
C THR A 332 20.92 34.44 -5.78
N ASP A 333 20.63 33.23 -5.25
CA ASP A 333 21.59 32.12 -5.32
C ASP A 333 21.15 30.99 -6.25
N LYS A 334 19.93 31.06 -6.78
CA LYS A 334 19.37 30.06 -7.70
C LYS A 334 20.27 29.85 -8.90
N LEU A 335 20.70 28.57 -9.12
CA LEU A 335 21.57 28.15 -10.21
C LEU A 335 22.90 28.93 -10.25
N THR A 336 23.41 29.37 -9.12
CA THR A 336 24.73 29.96 -8.92
C THR A 336 25.58 29.08 -8.02
N THR A 337 26.87 29.48 -7.87
CA THR A 337 27.79 28.81 -6.92
C THR A 337 27.98 29.60 -5.61
N ASN A 338 27.10 30.55 -5.30
CA ASN A 338 27.19 31.35 -4.06
C ASN A 338 26.80 30.53 -2.83
N ALA A 339 25.66 29.83 -2.90
CA ALA A 339 25.20 28.88 -1.92
C ALA A 339 24.43 27.76 -2.63
N TRP A 340 24.61 26.54 -2.14
CA TRP A 340 23.90 25.40 -2.72
C TRP A 340 22.45 25.34 -2.22
N GLY A 341 21.51 25.23 -3.15
CA GLY A 341 20.12 25.13 -2.81
C GLY A 341 19.29 24.41 -3.86
N SER A 342 18.07 24.05 -3.47
CA SER A 342 17.10 23.35 -4.31
C SER A 342 15.71 23.90 -4.06
N GLU A 343 14.95 24.08 -5.10
CA GLU A 343 13.50 24.29 -5.06
C GLU A 343 12.81 23.21 -5.89
N ILE A 344 11.65 22.75 -5.41
CA ILE A 344 10.83 21.75 -6.10
C ILE A 344 9.39 22.23 -6.04
N ASP A 345 8.89 22.73 -7.17
CA ASP A 345 7.53 23.24 -7.31
C ASP A 345 6.69 22.24 -8.07
N THR A 346 5.66 21.72 -7.44
CA THR A 346 4.77 20.71 -8.02
C THR A 346 3.33 21.18 -8.05
N LYS A 347 2.72 21.12 -9.22
CA LYS A 347 1.28 21.30 -9.42
C LYS A 347 0.69 20.04 -10.01
N ARG A 348 -0.41 19.59 -9.43
CA ARG A 348 -1.10 18.39 -9.91
C ARG A 348 -2.61 18.58 -9.89
N PHE A 349 -3.24 18.22 -11.00
CA PHE A 349 -4.68 18.12 -11.15
C PHE A 349 -5.06 16.68 -11.49
N GLU A 350 -6.12 16.17 -10.86
CA GLU A 350 -6.64 14.84 -11.13
C GLU A 350 -8.15 14.88 -11.21
N ILE A 351 -8.70 14.18 -12.20
CA ILE A 351 -10.11 13.84 -12.26
C ILE A 351 -10.24 12.33 -12.40
N SER A 352 -11.05 11.69 -11.55
CA SER A 352 -11.28 10.25 -11.63
C SER A 352 -12.76 9.93 -11.47
N GLY A 353 -13.22 8.92 -12.24
CA GLY A 353 -14.58 8.42 -12.22
C GLY A 353 -14.61 6.90 -12.08
N LYS A 354 -15.54 6.42 -11.26
CA LYS A 354 -15.86 4.98 -11.12
C LYS A 354 -17.37 4.83 -11.33
N PHE A 355 -17.76 4.00 -12.28
CA PHE A 355 -19.15 3.71 -12.58
C PHE A 355 -19.37 2.22 -12.43
N GLY A 356 -20.22 1.84 -11.51
CA GLY A 356 -20.56 0.44 -11.23
C GLY A 356 -22.05 0.20 -11.51
N TYR A 357 -22.33 -0.88 -12.19
CA TYR A 357 -23.67 -1.43 -12.36
C TYR A 357 -23.69 -2.87 -11.87
N VAL A 358 -24.53 -3.16 -10.90
CA VAL A 358 -24.82 -4.52 -10.43
C VAL A 358 -26.23 -4.86 -10.91
N ASN A 359 -26.37 -5.96 -11.65
CA ASN A 359 -27.67 -6.37 -12.16
C ASN A 359 -28.61 -6.71 -10.98
N PRO A 360 -29.71 -5.98 -10.77
CA PRO A 360 -30.58 -6.24 -9.61
C PRO A 360 -31.22 -7.63 -9.62
N ASN A 361 -31.48 -8.18 -10.81
CA ASN A 361 -32.08 -9.50 -10.98
C ASN A 361 -31.04 -10.64 -10.94
N ILE A 362 -29.76 -10.31 -11.16
CA ILE A 362 -28.65 -11.26 -11.24
C ILE A 362 -27.45 -10.65 -10.46
N PRO A 363 -27.47 -10.61 -9.12
CA PRO A 363 -26.51 -9.81 -8.31
C PRO A 363 -25.04 -10.22 -8.45
N TRP A 364 -24.76 -11.39 -8.99
CA TRP A 364 -23.38 -11.84 -9.28
C TRP A 364 -22.84 -11.31 -10.61
N GLN A 365 -23.66 -10.66 -11.43
CA GLN A 365 -23.22 -9.96 -12.63
C GLN A 365 -23.04 -8.48 -12.35
N SER A 366 -21.86 -7.98 -12.65
CA SER A 366 -21.61 -6.55 -12.54
C SER A 366 -20.66 -6.06 -13.64
N LEU A 367 -20.85 -4.81 -14.01
CA LEU A 367 -19.97 -4.06 -14.90
C LEU A 367 -19.42 -2.87 -14.13
N GLY A 368 -18.10 -2.73 -14.11
CA GLY A 368 -17.41 -1.58 -13.55
C GLY A 368 -16.60 -0.86 -14.63
N ILE A 369 -16.66 0.46 -14.64
CA ILE A 369 -15.82 1.30 -15.49
C ILE A 369 -15.06 2.24 -14.58
N GLN A 370 -13.75 2.29 -14.73
CA GLN A 370 -12.84 3.19 -14.02
C GLN A 370 -12.15 4.07 -15.05
N THR A 371 -12.14 5.38 -14.82
CA THR A 371 -11.43 6.34 -15.66
C THR A 371 -10.69 7.34 -14.78
N ALA A 372 -9.50 7.76 -15.19
CA ALA A 372 -8.79 8.83 -14.53
C ALA A 372 -7.95 9.61 -15.54
N TYR A 373 -7.88 10.90 -15.35
CA TYR A 373 -6.95 11.80 -16.01
C TYR A 373 -6.16 12.55 -14.95
N SER A 374 -4.85 12.67 -15.13
CA SER A 374 -4.00 13.51 -14.30
C SER A 374 -3.07 14.35 -15.14
N SER A 375 -2.83 15.57 -14.68
CA SER A 375 -1.79 16.49 -15.18
C SER A 375 -0.87 16.81 -14.02
N HIS A 376 0.40 16.53 -14.17
CA HIS A 376 1.46 16.78 -13.20
C HIS A 376 2.54 17.64 -13.85
N GLU A 377 2.87 18.74 -13.23
CA GLU A 377 3.94 19.64 -13.61
C GLU A 377 4.87 19.82 -12.42
N GLN A 378 6.15 19.56 -12.60
CA GLN A 378 7.18 19.78 -11.61
C GLN A 378 8.32 20.55 -12.24
N ASN A 379 8.69 21.70 -11.62
CA ASN A 379 9.87 22.47 -11.96
C ASN A 379 10.83 22.39 -10.77
N SER A 380 12.04 21.94 -10.98
CA SER A 380 12.99 21.74 -9.91
C SER A 380 14.44 21.90 -10.32
N TYR A 381 15.27 22.30 -9.36
CA TYR A 381 16.70 22.28 -9.49
C TYR A 381 17.37 21.84 -8.19
N PHE A 382 18.57 21.31 -8.30
CA PHE A 382 19.39 20.78 -7.20
C PHE A 382 20.82 21.32 -7.39
N GLY A 383 21.17 22.45 -6.72
CA GLY A 383 22.37 23.22 -7.01
C GLY A 383 22.37 23.72 -8.45
N LEU A 384 23.25 23.19 -9.30
CA LEU A 384 23.32 23.54 -10.73
C LEU A 384 22.53 22.54 -11.62
N ASN A 385 22.04 21.42 -11.10
CA ASN A 385 21.30 20.44 -11.86
C ASN A 385 19.83 20.84 -11.98
N ILE A 386 19.29 20.84 -13.18
CA ILE A 386 17.88 21.15 -13.48
C ILE A 386 17.14 19.86 -13.82
N TYR A 387 15.96 19.69 -13.24
CA TYR A 387 15.03 18.63 -13.60
C TYR A 387 13.61 19.15 -13.62
N ASP A 388 13.04 19.28 -14.80
CA ASP A 388 11.64 19.67 -15.00
C ASP A 388 10.91 18.52 -15.70
N ILE A 389 9.65 18.29 -15.30
CA ILE A 389 8.83 17.26 -15.92
C ILE A 389 7.36 17.69 -15.99
N THR A 390 6.77 17.52 -17.17
CA THR A 390 5.32 17.54 -17.38
C THR A 390 4.85 16.14 -17.76
N HIS A 391 3.85 15.63 -17.04
CA HIS A 391 3.28 14.30 -17.25
C HIS A 391 1.76 14.38 -17.31
N HIS A 392 1.18 14.03 -18.45
CA HIS A 392 -0.25 13.85 -18.63
C HIS A 392 -0.55 12.36 -18.73
N SER A 393 -1.48 11.87 -17.89
CA SER A 393 -1.83 10.46 -17.85
C SER A 393 -3.35 10.28 -17.98
N LEU A 394 -3.77 9.36 -18.87
CA LEU A 394 -5.14 8.90 -18.99
C LEU A 394 -5.19 7.38 -18.75
N TYR A 395 -6.09 6.97 -17.87
CA TYR A 395 -6.35 5.57 -17.55
C TYR A 395 -7.84 5.27 -17.75
N ALA A 396 -8.13 4.15 -18.39
CA ALA A 396 -9.49 3.61 -18.50
C ALA A 396 -9.45 2.09 -18.33
N ASN A 397 -10.41 1.54 -17.57
CA ASN A 397 -10.51 0.10 -17.31
C ASN A 397 -11.99 -0.30 -17.21
N ALA A 398 -12.43 -1.20 -18.07
CA ALA A 398 -13.77 -1.78 -18.05
C ALA A 398 -13.68 -3.23 -17.54
N ILE A 399 -14.43 -3.56 -16.49
CA ILE A 399 -14.35 -4.82 -15.76
C ILE A 399 -15.75 -5.44 -15.72
N TYR A 400 -15.90 -6.63 -16.27
CA TYR A 400 -17.09 -7.45 -16.14
C TYR A 400 -16.84 -8.60 -15.17
N ASN A 401 -17.71 -8.73 -14.17
CA ASN A 401 -17.68 -9.84 -13.22
C ASN A 401 -18.90 -10.73 -13.42
N SER A 402 -18.69 -12.03 -13.29
CA SER A 402 -19.78 -13.03 -13.32
C SER A 402 -19.34 -14.32 -12.60
N ILE A 403 -20.23 -15.30 -12.55
CA ILE A 403 -19.95 -16.65 -12.08
C ILE A 403 -20.16 -17.65 -13.21
N ILE A 404 -19.54 -18.83 -13.09
CA ILE A 404 -19.77 -19.98 -13.97
C ILE A 404 -20.40 -21.09 -13.12
N SER A 405 -21.62 -21.49 -13.43
CA SER A 405 -22.36 -22.53 -12.71
C SER A 405 -22.77 -22.13 -11.28
N ASP A 406 -21.82 -21.93 -10.36
CA ASP A 406 -22.11 -21.55 -8.98
C ASP A 406 -21.13 -20.48 -8.44
N SER A 407 -21.40 -19.95 -7.26
CA SER A 407 -20.64 -18.86 -6.63
C SER A 407 -19.19 -19.20 -6.28
N ARG A 408 -18.80 -20.48 -6.37
CA ARG A 408 -17.40 -20.91 -6.19
C ARG A 408 -16.55 -20.58 -7.41
N HIS A 409 -17.16 -20.48 -8.58
CA HIS A 409 -16.50 -20.26 -9.86
C HIS A 409 -16.76 -18.83 -10.35
N LYS A 410 -15.85 -17.91 -10.06
CA LYS A 410 -15.97 -16.50 -10.40
C LYS A 410 -15.06 -16.16 -11.57
N ILE A 411 -15.53 -15.32 -12.46
CA ILE A 411 -14.73 -14.77 -13.55
C ILE A 411 -14.73 -13.26 -13.50
N LYS A 412 -13.59 -12.69 -13.88
CA LYS A 412 -13.44 -11.28 -14.22
C LYS A 412 -12.77 -11.16 -15.56
N THR A 413 -13.34 -10.39 -16.44
CA THR A 413 -12.74 -10.09 -17.74
C THR A 413 -12.89 -8.62 -18.05
N GLY A 414 -12.04 -8.09 -18.89
CA GLY A 414 -12.15 -6.69 -19.22
C GLY A 414 -11.11 -6.19 -20.19
N LEU A 415 -11.21 -4.90 -20.47
CA LEU A 415 -10.33 -4.14 -21.35
C LEU A 415 -9.80 -2.93 -20.60
N SER A 416 -8.55 -2.60 -20.83
CA SER A 416 -7.93 -1.41 -20.27
C SER A 416 -7.18 -0.62 -21.33
N TYR A 417 -7.11 0.68 -21.12
CA TYR A 417 -6.34 1.62 -21.92
C TYR A 417 -5.55 2.54 -20.99
N THR A 418 -4.29 2.76 -21.32
CA THR A 418 -3.44 3.77 -20.69
C THR A 418 -2.80 4.63 -21.76
N TYR A 419 -2.70 5.92 -21.49
CA TYR A 419 -1.96 6.88 -22.31
C TYR A 419 -1.19 7.78 -21.37
N ASP A 420 0.12 7.93 -21.63
CA ASP A 420 1.02 8.81 -20.88
C ASP A 420 1.84 9.66 -21.86
N TYR A 421 1.85 10.96 -21.63
CA TYR A 421 2.72 11.91 -22.31
C TYR A 421 3.72 12.43 -21.29
N TYR A 422 4.99 12.31 -21.61
CA TYR A 422 6.09 12.84 -20.83
C TYR A 422 6.84 13.89 -21.62
N ASP A 423 7.15 15.01 -20.96
CA ASP A 423 8.05 16.06 -21.41
C ASP A 423 9.02 16.34 -20.26
N GLU A 424 10.26 15.89 -20.40
CA GLU A 424 11.29 15.98 -19.37
C GLU A 424 12.47 16.83 -19.89
N PHE A 425 12.90 17.78 -19.08
CA PHE A 425 14.10 18.56 -19.29
C PHE A 425 15.12 18.25 -18.19
N VAL A 426 16.29 17.77 -18.58
CA VAL A 426 17.37 17.35 -17.68
C VAL A 426 18.62 18.11 -18.04
N ASN A 427 19.00 19.13 -17.25
CA ASN A 427 20.10 20.01 -17.48
C ASN A 427 20.04 20.73 -18.87
N THR A 428 20.48 20.06 -19.93
CA THR A 428 20.50 20.58 -21.32
C THR A 428 19.80 19.62 -22.29
N LEU A 429 19.20 18.54 -21.80
CA LEU A 429 18.62 17.48 -22.62
C LEU A 429 17.10 17.44 -22.49
N ASP A 430 16.43 17.35 -23.63
CA ASP A 430 14.97 17.17 -23.72
C ASP A 430 14.63 15.70 -24.03
N PHE A 431 13.71 15.13 -23.24
CA PHE A 431 13.17 13.80 -23.45
C PHE A 431 11.65 13.86 -23.56
N LYS A 432 11.13 13.72 -24.78
CA LYS A 432 9.68 13.72 -25.05
C LYS A 432 9.25 12.36 -25.53
N ARG A 433 8.16 11.84 -24.95
CA ARG A 433 7.60 10.57 -25.40
C ARG A 433 6.11 10.45 -25.12
N ASN A 434 5.46 9.64 -25.96
CA ASN A 434 4.10 9.16 -25.76
C ASN A 434 4.15 7.66 -25.55
N GLU A 435 3.57 7.20 -24.46
CA GLU A 435 3.35 5.80 -24.15
C GLU A 435 1.85 5.48 -24.16
N ASN A 436 1.44 4.46 -24.90
CA ASN A 436 0.07 4.00 -24.87
C ASN A 436 -0.02 2.47 -24.88
N SER A 437 -0.96 1.94 -24.14
CA SER A 437 -1.18 0.50 -24.02
C SER A 437 -2.67 0.19 -24.07
N VAL A 438 -3.01 -0.82 -24.87
CA VAL A 438 -4.33 -1.47 -24.87
C VAL A 438 -4.15 -2.88 -24.33
N GLY A 439 -4.92 -3.24 -23.32
CA GLY A 439 -4.83 -4.55 -22.68
C GLY A 439 -6.18 -5.25 -22.56
N ALA A 440 -6.17 -6.55 -22.71
CA ALA A 440 -7.29 -7.42 -22.38
C ALA A 440 -6.87 -8.40 -21.28
N PHE A 441 -7.76 -8.68 -20.34
CA PHE A 441 -7.47 -9.60 -19.26
C PHE A 441 -8.64 -10.54 -18.98
N PHE A 442 -8.25 -11.71 -18.45
CA PHE A 442 -9.18 -12.71 -17.93
C PHE A 442 -8.62 -13.26 -16.62
N GLU A 443 -9.44 -13.25 -15.57
CA GLU A 443 -9.12 -13.81 -14.26
C GLU A 443 -10.23 -14.76 -13.84
N TYR A 444 -9.86 -15.99 -13.55
CA TYR A 444 -10.73 -17.02 -13.00
C TYR A 444 -10.38 -17.25 -11.53
N SER A 445 -11.38 -17.30 -10.67
CA SER A 445 -11.23 -17.62 -9.26
C SER A 445 -12.12 -18.80 -8.89
N TYR A 446 -11.52 -19.83 -8.32
CA TYR A 446 -12.21 -20.91 -7.63
C TYR A 446 -12.12 -20.69 -6.13
N ASP A 447 -13.25 -20.70 -5.44
CA ASP A 447 -13.37 -20.39 -4.03
C ASP A 447 -14.18 -21.46 -3.30
N ASN A 448 -13.49 -22.47 -2.77
CA ASN A 448 -14.03 -23.32 -1.73
C ASN A 448 -13.52 -22.76 -0.39
N LEU A 449 -14.30 -21.91 0.24
CA LEU A 449 -13.95 -21.13 1.43
C LEU A 449 -13.20 -21.91 2.51
N GLU A 450 -13.47 -23.20 2.65
CA GLU A 450 -12.87 -24.04 3.69
C GLU A 450 -11.47 -24.51 3.34
N LEU A 451 -11.25 -25.05 2.13
CA LEU A 451 -10.07 -25.83 1.83
C LEU A 451 -9.15 -25.17 0.79
N LEU A 452 -9.68 -24.81 -0.36
CA LEU A 452 -8.90 -24.39 -1.52
C LEU A 452 -9.49 -23.13 -2.14
N ASN A 453 -8.64 -22.17 -2.36
CA ASN A 453 -8.95 -20.97 -3.14
C ASN A 453 -7.84 -20.79 -4.18
N LEU A 454 -8.21 -20.61 -5.43
CA LEU A 454 -7.31 -20.44 -6.55
C LEU A 454 -7.73 -19.20 -7.35
N THR A 455 -6.78 -18.36 -7.70
CA THR A 455 -6.99 -17.27 -8.66
C THR A 455 -5.94 -17.37 -9.75
N ALA A 456 -6.37 -17.60 -10.98
CA ALA A 456 -5.50 -17.66 -12.16
C ALA A 456 -5.91 -16.55 -13.13
N GLY A 457 -4.96 -15.72 -13.55
CA GLY A 457 -5.20 -14.62 -14.45
C GLY A 457 -4.18 -14.58 -15.59
N VAL A 458 -4.63 -14.13 -16.73
CA VAL A 458 -3.79 -13.81 -17.87
C VAL A 458 -4.19 -12.46 -18.43
N ARG A 459 -3.19 -11.68 -18.78
CA ARG A 459 -3.36 -10.37 -19.42
C ARG A 459 -2.46 -10.30 -20.65
N VAL A 460 -3.00 -9.77 -21.72
CA VAL A 460 -2.30 -9.52 -22.98
C VAL A 460 -2.37 -8.04 -23.26
N ASP A 461 -1.22 -7.42 -23.50
CA ASP A 461 -1.11 -5.99 -23.76
C ASP A 461 -0.36 -5.75 -25.07
N HIS A 462 -0.83 -4.73 -25.79
CA HIS A 462 -0.12 -4.09 -26.88
C HIS A 462 0.30 -2.70 -26.43
N HIS A 463 1.60 -2.45 -26.36
CA HIS A 463 2.15 -1.15 -25.99
C HIS A 463 2.97 -0.61 -27.15
N ASN A 464 2.78 0.66 -27.52
CA ASN A 464 3.42 1.26 -28.70
C ASN A 464 4.96 1.17 -28.68
N LEU A 465 5.58 1.29 -27.49
CA LEU A 465 7.05 1.25 -27.35
C LEU A 465 7.59 -0.11 -26.90
N LEU A 466 6.79 -0.91 -26.15
CA LEU A 466 7.23 -2.17 -25.56
C LEU A 466 6.74 -3.39 -26.34
N GLY A 467 5.96 -3.21 -27.41
CA GLY A 467 5.39 -4.27 -28.24
C GLY A 467 4.32 -5.10 -27.53
N ASN A 468 4.08 -6.30 -28.06
CA ASN A 468 3.11 -7.25 -27.50
C ASN A 468 3.74 -8.09 -26.40
N PHE A 469 2.99 -8.30 -25.30
CA PHE A 469 3.45 -9.16 -24.23
C PHE A 469 2.29 -9.75 -23.42
N ILE A 470 2.62 -10.79 -22.65
CA ILE A 470 1.68 -11.53 -21.79
C ILE A 470 2.19 -11.50 -20.37
N THR A 471 1.28 -11.24 -19.42
CA THR A 471 1.53 -11.25 -17.98
C THR A 471 0.62 -12.26 -17.28
N PRO A 472 1.05 -13.51 -17.10
CA PRO A 472 0.30 -14.53 -16.35
C PRO A 472 0.51 -14.32 -14.85
N ARG A 473 -0.52 -14.64 -14.06
CA ARG A 473 -0.50 -14.61 -12.58
C ARG A 473 -1.30 -15.77 -12.02
N LEU A 474 -0.79 -16.37 -10.95
CA LEU A 474 -1.42 -17.48 -10.26
C LEU A 474 -1.27 -17.31 -8.76
N HIS A 475 -2.37 -17.46 -8.04
CA HIS A 475 -2.41 -17.46 -6.58
C HIS A 475 -3.21 -18.68 -6.13
N VAL A 476 -2.65 -19.42 -5.19
CA VAL A 476 -3.28 -20.60 -4.59
C VAL A 476 -3.25 -20.46 -3.09
N ARG A 477 -4.37 -20.73 -2.44
CA ARG A 477 -4.47 -20.88 -0.99
C ARG A 477 -4.99 -22.28 -0.69
N TYR A 478 -4.34 -22.95 0.26
CA TYR A 478 -4.74 -24.24 0.79
C TYR A 478 -4.81 -24.19 2.31
N SER A 479 -5.92 -24.62 2.90
CA SER A 479 -6.19 -24.54 4.35
C SER A 479 -6.56 -25.92 4.87
N PRO A 480 -5.58 -26.81 5.12
CA PRO A 480 -5.84 -28.22 5.50
C PRO A 480 -6.41 -28.39 6.90
N TRP A 481 -6.27 -27.40 7.78
CA TRP A 481 -6.84 -27.41 9.13
C TRP A 481 -7.24 -26.00 9.57
N ARG A 482 -7.98 -25.93 10.64
CA ARG A 482 -8.57 -24.70 11.17
C ARG A 482 -7.53 -23.62 11.43
N LYS A 483 -7.81 -22.39 10.97
CA LYS A 483 -6.96 -21.21 11.10
C LYS A 483 -5.56 -21.36 10.46
N SER A 484 -5.42 -22.24 9.48
CA SER A 484 -4.22 -22.33 8.66
C SER A 484 -4.47 -21.71 7.30
N ALA A 485 -3.41 -21.20 6.66
CA ALA A 485 -3.44 -20.83 5.25
C ALA A 485 -2.04 -20.95 4.66
N PHE A 486 -1.85 -21.96 3.83
CA PHE A 486 -0.69 -22.04 2.92
C PHE A 486 -1.03 -21.29 1.64
N ARG A 487 -0.15 -20.41 1.20
CA ARG A 487 -0.30 -19.69 -0.06
C ARG A 487 0.92 -19.88 -0.92
N ALA A 488 0.67 -20.00 -2.22
CA ALA A 488 1.69 -19.91 -3.24
C ALA A 488 1.27 -18.89 -4.29
N SER A 489 2.20 -18.11 -4.77
CA SER A 489 1.98 -17.11 -5.82
C SER A 489 3.09 -17.19 -6.87
N PHE A 490 2.70 -16.90 -8.11
CA PHE A 490 3.59 -16.85 -9.25
C PHE A 490 3.06 -15.79 -10.21
N GLY A 491 3.94 -14.94 -10.72
CA GLY A 491 3.51 -13.95 -11.69
C GLY A 491 4.66 -13.21 -12.35
N ARG A 492 4.35 -12.68 -13.53
CA ARG A 492 5.25 -11.86 -14.32
C ARG A 492 4.80 -10.40 -14.27
N GLY A 493 5.76 -9.47 -14.14
CA GLY A 493 5.53 -8.05 -14.33
C GLY A 493 6.44 -7.51 -15.44
N LYS A 494 5.99 -6.42 -16.08
CA LYS A 494 6.77 -5.67 -17.08
C LYS A 494 6.49 -4.19 -16.89
N ARG A 495 7.51 -3.33 -17.00
CA ARG A 495 7.35 -1.87 -16.85
C ARG A 495 8.38 -1.09 -17.65
N SER A 496 8.06 0.16 -17.92
CA SER A 496 9.01 1.17 -18.37
C SER A 496 9.74 1.78 -17.18
N ALA A 497 11.05 1.97 -17.24
CA ALA A 497 11.78 2.71 -16.23
C ALA A 497 11.76 4.21 -16.55
N ASN A 498 11.28 5.04 -15.64
CA ASN A 498 11.34 6.49 -15.70
C ASN A 498 12.58 6.95 -14.91
N ILE A 499 13.77 6.77 -15.51
CA ILE A 499 15.05 6.79 -14.78
C ILE A 499 15.28 8.05 -13.97
N PHE A 500 14.85 9.21 -14.45
CA PHE A 500 15.00 10.48 -13.73
C PHE A 500 13.92 10.68 -12.68
N ALA A 501 12.65 10.53 -13.04
CA ALA A 501 11.53 10.70 -12.13
C ALA A 501 11.56 9.74 -10.93
N GLU A 502 12.12 8.53 -11.10
CA GLU A 502 12.26 7.49 -10.07
C GLU A 502 13.49 7.67 -9.18
N ASN A 503 14.45 8.50 -9.60
CA ASN A 503 15.75 8.67 -8.96
C ASN A 503 16.13 10.14 -8.79
N GLN A 504 15.17 11.02 -8.46
CA GLN A 504 15.40 12.46 -8.33
C GLN A 504 16.46 12.81 -7.28
N GLN A 505 16.65 11.97 -6.26
CA GLN A 505 17.70 12.13 -5.26
C GLN A 505 19.12 12.16 -5.87
N LEU A 506 19.31 11.59 -7.04
CA LEU A 506 20.61 11.57 -7.70
C LEU A 506 21.02 12.95 -8.29
N PHE A 507 20.08 13.89 -8.45
CA PHE A 507 20.41 15.25 -8.84
C PHE A 507 21.08 16.05 -7.72
N ALA A 508 20.89 15.65 -6.45
CA ALA A 508 21.56 16.25 -5.31
C ALA A 508 22.95 15.63 -5.05
N THR A 509 23.70 15.43 -6.13
CA THR A 509 25.09 14.93 -6.13
C THR A 509 25.90 15.63 -7.22
N SER A 510 27.24 15.59 -7.11
CA SER A 510 28.16 16.07 -8.15
C SER A 510 28.45 15.04 -9.24
N ARG A 511 27.84 13.84 -9.16
CA ARG A 511 28.12 12.74 -10.09
C ARG A 511 27.61 13.04 -11.48
N ALA A 512 28.40 12.72 -12.49
CA ALA A 512 27.95 12.77 -13.88
C ALA A 512 26.92 11.69 -14.18
N ILE A 513 25.80 12.07 -14.79
CA ILE A 513 24.71 11.13 -15.14
C ILE A 513 24.92 10.63 -16.57
N ASN A 514 25.09 9.33 -16.75
CA ASN A 514 25.30 8.67 -18.03
C ASN A 514 24.18 7.67 -18.33
N ILE A 515 23.68 7.67 -19.55
CA ILE A 515 22.77 6.66 -20.07
C ILE A 515 23.55 5.81 -21.08
N ILE A 516 23.77 4.54 -20.73
CA ILE A 516 24.48 3.57 -21.55
C ILE A 516 23.44 2.64 -22.21
N GLY A 517 22.81 3.12 -23.25
CA GLY A 517 21.81 2.39 -24.01
C GLY A 517 21.80 2.85 -25.46
N SER A 518 21.50 1.96 -26.38
CA SER A 518 21.54 2.28 -27.82
C SER A 518 20.36 1.72 -28.63
N SER A 519 19.61 0.77 -28.09
CA SER A 519 18.62 0.01 -28.87
C SER A 519 17.20 -0.04 -28.26
N GLY A 520 17.04 0.44 -27.02
CA GLY A 520 15.73 0.49 -26.36
C GLY A 520 14.91 1.71 -26.78
N SER A 521 13.60 1.64 -26.55
CA SER A 521 12.64 2.66 -26.99
C SER A 521 12.54 3.85 -26.06
N ILE A 522 12.94 3.72 -24.79
CA ILE A 522 12.81 4.74 -23.76
C ILE A 522 14.20 5.04 -23.21
N TYR A 523 14.72 6.25 -23.39
CA TYR A 523 16.10 6.66 -23.10
C TYR A 523 17.18 5.78 -23.76
N GLY A 524 16.84 5.01 -24.81
CA GLY A 524 17.72 4.00 -25.39
C GLY A 524 17.78 2.68 -24.59
N LEU A 525 16.94 2.53 -23.54
CA LEU A 525 16.92 1.37 -22.64
C LEU A 525 15.72 0.44 -22.93
N HIS A 526 15.89 -0.86 -22.65
CA HIS A 526 14.84 -1.87 -22.72
C HIS A 526 13.97 -1.85 -21.45
N PRO A 527 12.70 -2.33 -21.55
CA PRO A 527 11.80 -2.40 -20.40
C PRO A 527 12.27 -3.41 -19.35
N GLU A 528 11.92 -3.16 -18.11
CA GLU A 528 12.17 -4.08 -17.03
C GLU A 528 11.14 -5.22 -17.01
N ILE A 529 11.63 -6.43 -16.82
CA ILE A 529 10.83 -7.68 -16.81
C ILE A 529 11.29 -8.53 -15.65
N ALA A 530 10.36 -8.95 -14.81
CA ALA A 530 10.67 -9.84 -13.71
C ALA A 530 9.60 -10.91 -13.47
N TRP A 531 10.03 -12.03 -12.91
CA TRP A 531 9.19 -13.06 -12.34
C TRP A 531 9.21 -12.99 -10.83
N ASN A 532 8.04 -13.05 -10.20
CA ASN A 532 7.89 -13.09 -8.75
C ASN A 532 7.29 -14.45 -8.35
N TYR A 533 7.91 -15.06 -7.35
CA TYR A 533 7.50 -16.33 -6.73
C TYR A 533 7.28 -16.08 -5.24
N GLY A 534 6.17 -16.52 -4.70
CA GLY A 534 5.83 -16.32 -3.29
C GLY A 534 5.32 -17.57 -2.62
N MET A 535 5.73 -17.79 -1.38
CA MET A 535 5.15 -18.77 -0.47
C MET A 535 4.85 -18.10 0.86
N SER A 536 3.70 -18.42 1.44
CA SER A 536 3.30 -17.89 2.75
C SER A 536 2.59 -18.96 3.54
N TYR A 537 2.89 -19.03 4.83
CA TYR A 537 2.17 -19.87 5.78
C TYR A 537 1.68 -19.00 6.93
N LEU A 538 0.38 -19.03 7.17
CA LEU A 538 -0.29 -18.36 8.29
C LEU A 538 -0.93 -19.42 9.18
N GLN A 539 -0.68 -19.35 10.48
CA GLN A 539 -1.30 -20.21 11.48
C GLN A 539 -1.83 -19.39 12.66
N GLY A 540 -3.12 -19.45 12.88
CA GLY A 540 -3.72 -18.96 14.12
C GLY A 540 -3.53 -19.94 15.27
N PHE A 541 -3.22 -19.42 16.44
CA PHE A 541 -3.00 -20.21 17.66
C PHE A 541 -3.78 -19.62 18.85
N ASN A 542 -3.91 -20.41 19.92
CA ASN A 542 -4.35 -19.94 21.21
C ASN A 542 -3.27 -20.25 22.24
N LEU A 543 -2.76 -19.22 22.88
CA LEU A 543 -1.75 -19.35 23.93
C LEU A 543 -2.28 -18.70 25.21
N PHE A 544 -2.28 -19.43 26.33
CA PHE A 544 -2.85 -18.99 27.62
C PHE A 544 -4.29 -18.46 27.53
N GLY A 545 -5.14 -19.12 26.69
CA GLY A 545 -6.53 -18.71 26.47
C GLY A 545 -6.71 -17.47 25.58
N ARG A 546 -5.63 -16.92 25.02
CA ARG A 546 -5.63 -15.72 24.17
C ARG A 546 -5.28 -16.06 22.72
N LYS A 547 -5.89 -15.30 21.79
CA LYS A 547 -5.71 -15.52 20.35
C LYS A 547 -4.43 -14.86 19.85
N GLY A 548 -3.77 -15.54 18.92
CA GLY A 548 -2.64 -14.99 18.16
C GLY A 548 -2.54 -15.67 16.81
N ASP A 549 -1.69 -15.14 15.96
CA ASP A 549 -1.28 -15.75 14.70
C ASP A 549 0.22 -15.59 14.46
N ILE A 550 0.77 -16.52 13.70
CA ILE A 550 2.14 -16.48 13.21
C ILE A 550 2.12 -16.65 11.70
N THR A 551 2.93 -15.86 11.03
CA THR A 551 3.08 -15.90 9.57
C THR A 551 4.54 -16.07 9.20
N PHE A 552 4.80 -16.88 8.18
CA PHE A 552 6.08 -17.01 7.51
C PHE A 552 5.87 -16.70 6.03
N ASP A 553 6.55 -15.71 5.51
CA ASP A 553 6.51 -15.30 4.12
C ASP A 553 7.88 -15.48 3.48
N PHE A 554 7.94 -16.08 2.31
CA PHE A 554 9.13 -16.12 1.47
C PHE A 554 8.76 -15.67 0.06
N TYR A 555 9.49 -14.70 -0.47
CA TYR A 555 9.32 -14.21 -1.82
C TYR A 555 10.67 -14.13 -2.54
N LYS A 556 10.66 -14.49 -3.80
CA LYS A 556 11.80 -14.36 -4.71
C LYS A 556 11.36 -13.61 -5.95
N THR A 557 12.10 -12.57 -6.31
CA THR A 557 11.96 -11.87 -7.58
C THR A 557 13.23 -12.08 -8.39
N ASP A 558 13.08 -12.62 -9.61
CA ASP A 558 14.18 -12.78 -10.57
C ASP A 558 13.93 -11.82 -11.75
N PHE A 559 14.88 -10.94 -12.02
CA PHE A 559 14.82 -10.05 -13.17
C PHE A 559 15.32 -10.77 -14.42
N VAL A 560 14.52 -10.69 -15.49
CA VAL A 560 14.89 -11.13 -16.84
C VAL A 560 15.64 -9.99 -17.53
N ASP A 561 15.15 -8.76 -17.33
CA ASP A 561 15.79 -7.52 -17.72
C ASP A 561 15.49 -6.45 -16.68
N GLN A 562 16.45 -5.58 -16.42
CA GLN A 562 16.33 -4.50 -15.43
C GLN A 562 17.16 -3.30 -15.91
N VAL A 563 16.66 -2.10 -15.68
CA VAL A 563 17.49 -0.90 -15.79
C VAL A 563 18.30 -0.78 -14.51
N VAL A 564 19.58 -1.04 -14.59
CA VAL A 564 20.52 -0.94 -13.49
C VAL A 564 20.83 0.53 -13.24
N VAL A 565 20.67 0.98 -12.01
CA VAL A 565 21.14 2.28 -11.53
C VAL A 565 22.46 2.01 -10.81
N ASP A 566 23.56 2.24 -11.51
CA ASP A 566 24.92 1.94 -11.04
C ASP A 566 25.63 3.22 -10.60
N TRP A 567 25.83 3.36 -9.31
CA TRP A 567 26.54 4.45 -8.64
C TRP A 567 27.68 3.92 -7.76
N GLU A 568 28.25 2.76 -8.15
CA GLU A 568 29.45 2.20 -7.52
C GLU A 568 30.73 2.98 -7.82
N ASN A 569 30.73 3.79 -8.90
CA ASN A 569 31.74 4.81 -9.14
C ASN A 569 31.32 6.12 -8.44
N PRO A 570 32.10 6.71 -7.53
CA PRO A 570 31.71 7.92 -6.80
C PRO A 570 31.63 9.17 -7.66
N GLN A 571 32.10 9.14 -8.92
CA GLN A 571 32.06 10.27 -9.85
C GLN A 571 30.96 10.16 -10.91
N GLU A 572 30.27 8.99 -11.00
CA GLU A 572 29.33 8.71 -12.07
C GLU A 572 28.10 7.95 -11.56
N ILE A 573 27.00 8.18 -12.24
CA ILE A 573 25.77 7.39 -12.17
C ILE A 573 25.53 6.86 -13.57
N ASN A 574 25.54 5.55 -13.72
CA ASN A 574 25.33 4.90 -15.00
C ASN A 574 23.99 4.16 -15.03
N PHE A 575 23.16 4.47 -16.03
CA PHE A 575 21.92 3.75 -16.34
C PHE A 575 22.15 2.84 -17.53
N TYR A 576 21.95 1.53 -17.34
CA TYR A 576 22.11 0.54 -18.43
C TYR A 576 21.21 -0.69 -18.20
N ASN A 577 20.96 -1.45 -19.26
CA ASN A 577 20.24 -2.71 -19.11
C ASN A 577 21.12 -3.80 -18.49
N LEU A 578 20.52 -4.63 -17.67
CA LEU A 578 21.18 -5.69 -16.93
C LEU A 578 21.91 -6.68 -17.85
N GLU A 579 23.22 -6.81 -17.65
CA GLU A 579 24.03 -7.89 -18.20
C GLU A 579 24.37 -8.87 -17.08
N GLY A 580 23.64 -9.98 -16.98
CA GLY A 580 23.85 -10.95 -15.93
C GLY A 580 22.60 -11.23 -15.09
N LYS A 581 22.73 -11.26 -13.76
CA LYS A 581 21.67 -11.63 -12.83
C LYS A 581 21.35 -10.51 -11.86
N SER A 582 20.06 -10.27 -11.67
CA SER A 582 19.55 -9.45 -10.57
C SER A 582 18.38 -10.17 -9.91
N PHE A 583 18.38 -10.21 -8.59
CA PHE A 583 17.32 -10.86 -7.83
C PHE A 583 17.12 -10.23 -6.46
N ALA A 584 15.92 -10.44 -5.91
CA ALA A 584 15.57 -10.10 -4.53
C ALA A 584 14.93 -11.31 -3.85
N ASN A 585 15.57 -11.84 -2.80
CA ASN A 585 15.02 -12.81 -1.89
C ASN A 585 14.58 -12.11 -0.61
N SER A 586 13.35 -12.34 -0.17
CA SER A 586 12.76 -11.75 1.01
C SER A 586 12.18 -12.85 1.89
N PHE A 587 12.59 -12.91 3.15
CA PHE A 587 11.96 -13.71 4.17
C PHE A 587 11.41 -12.80 5.26
N GLN A 588 10.18 -13.06 5.71
CA GLN A 588 9.55 -12.37 6.84
C GLN A 588 8.86 -13.37 7.74
N THR A 589 9.07 -13.26 9.04
CA THR A 589 8.20 -13.86 10.04
C THR A 589 7.50 -12.76 10.82
N GLU A 590 6.24 -12.98 11.15
CA GLU A 590 5.42 -12.01 11.91
C GLU A 590 4.55 -12.76 12.92
N VAL A 591 4.50 -12.24 14.13
CA VAL A 591 3.66 -12.74 15.22
C VAL A 591 2.75 -11.61 15.68
N ASN A 592 1.45 -11.88 15.67
CA ASN A 592 0.42 -11.04 16.27
C ASN A 592 -0.14 -11.77 17.49
N TYR A 593 -0.17 -11.12 18.65
CA TYR A 593 -0.64 -11.74 19.88
C TYR A 593 -1.34 -10.73 20.79
N ASN A 594 -2.42 -11.17 21.41
CA ASN A 594 -3.21 -10.38 22.37
C ASN A 594 -3.05 -10.98 23.78
N PRO A 595 -1.98 -10.69 24.53
CA PRO A 595 -1.69 -11.33 25.83
C PRO A 595 -2.76 -11.03 26.88
N PHE A 596 -3.41 -9.87 26.83
CA PHE A 596 -4.54 -9.49 27.69
C PHE A 596 -5.52 -8.61 26.90
N GLU A 597 -6.68 -8.31 27.49
CA GLU A 597 -7.73 -7.53 26.83
C GLU A 597 -7.23 -6.12 26.50
N TYR A 598 -7.61 -5.66 25.33
CA TYR A 598 -7.27 -4.31 24.82
C TYR A 598 -5.76 -4.07 24.58
N PHE A 599 -4.92 -5.10 24.68
CA PHE A 599 -3.51 -5.03 24.33
C PHE A 599 -3.21 -5.85 23.08
N ASP A 600 -2.60 -5.22 22.11
CA ASP A 600 -2.16 -5.83 20.85
C ASP A 600 -0.64 -5.75 20.76
N LEU A 601 0.02 -6.87 20.51
CA LEU A 601 1.46 -6.95 20.27
C LEU A 601 1.68 -7.53 18.88
N ARG A 602 2.45 -6.83 18.06
CA ARG A 602 2.91 -7.28 16.75
C ARG A 602 4.42 -7.24 16.71
N MET A 603 5.04 -8.32 16.30
CA MET A 603 6.49 -8.41 16.11
C MET A 603 6.78 -9.00 14.74
N ALA A 604 7.76 -8.48 14.05
CA ALA A 604 8.19 -9.01 12.77
C ALA A 604 9.72 -8.95 12.64
N TYR A 605 10.27 -9.98 12.01
CA TYR A 605 11.65 -10.04 11.59
C TYR A 605 11.71 -10.26 10.08
N LYS A 606 12.61 -9.52 9.42
CA LYS A 606 12.83 -9.60 7.97
C LYS A 606 14.30 -9.88 7.66
N TYR A 607 14.47 -10.64 6.60
CA TYR A 607 15.78 -10.89 5.99
C TYR A 607 15.70 -10.64 4.50
N TYR A 608 16.64 -9.85 3.98
CA TYR A 608 16.74 -9.54 2.55
C TYR A 608 18.08 -9.96 1.99
N ASP A 609 18.08 -10.62 0.82
CA ASP A 609 19.25 -10.86 -0.01
C ASP A 609 18.95 -10.33 -1.42
N VAL A 610 19.30 -9.07 -1.65
CA VAL A 610 19.07 -8.35 -2.92
C VAL A 610 20.43 -8.10 -3.55
N LYS A 611 20.64 -8.66 -4.74
CA LYS A 611 21.91 -8.57 -5.47
C LYS A 611 21.68 -8.29 -6.94
N THR A 612 22.59 -7.51 -7.51
CA THR A 612 22.63 -7.17 -8.93
C THR A 612 24.04 -7.36 -9.46
N ASP A 613 24.19 -7.84 -10.67
CA ASP A 613 25.45 -7.84 -11.41
C ASP A 613 25.66 -6.42 -11.97
N TYR A 614 26.49 -5.63 -11.26
CA TYR A 614 26.97 -4.34 -11.71
C TYR A 614 28.19 -4.52 -12.61
N ASN A 615 28.60 -3.47 -13.34
CA ASN A 615 29.83 -3.48 -14.11
C ASN A 615 31.07 -3.83 -13.24
N SER A 616 31.02 -3.49 -11.94
CA SER A 616 32.03 -3.82 -10.94
C SER A 616 31.89 -5.25 -10.35
N GLY A 617 30.97 -6.08 -10.90
CA GLY A 617 30.67 -7.43 -10.43
C GLY A 617 29.42 -7.52 -9.55
N ARG A 618 29.10 -8.75 -9.10
CA ARG A 618 27.92 -9.01 -8.28
C ARG A 618 28.04 -8.40 -6.90
N ARG A 619 27.15 -7.47 -6.57
CA ARG A 619 27.10 -6.82 -5.25
C ARG A 619 25.69 -6.79 -4.67
N ALA A 620 25.60 -6.67 -3.34
CA ALA A 620 24.33 -6.37 -2.68
C ALA A 620 23.89 -4.94 -3.05
N ARG A 621 22.59 -4.74 -3.18
CA ARG A 621 22.04 -3.39 -3.47
C ARG A 621 22.40 -2.42 -2.35
N PRO A 622 22.93 -1.23 -2.65
CA PRO A 622 23.24 -0.22 -1.65
C PRO A 622 22.01 0.17 -0.82
N LEU A 623 22.22 0.63 0.41
CA LEU A 623 21.20 1.16 1.33
C LEU A 623 19.99 0.24 1.49
N THR A 624 20.26 -1.08 1.53
CA THR A 624 19.24 -2.10 1.77
C THR A 624 19.68 -2.95 2.95
N PRO A 625 19.06 -2.80 4.14
CA PRO A 625 19.43 -3.54 5.32
C PRO A 625 19.16 -5.02 5.12
N LYS A 626 20.15 -5.86 5.42
CA LYS A 626 20.03 -7.32 5.31
C LYS A 626 19.06 -7.88 6.36
N HIS A 627 19.04 -7.29 7.53
CA HIS A 627 18.23 -7.69 8.67
C HIS A 627 17.40 -6.51 9.18
N ARG A 628 16.16 -6.76 9.52
CA ARG A 628 15.29 -5.77 10.12
C ARG A 628 14.38 -6.42 11.17
N PHE A 629 14.19 -5.73 12.30
CA PHE A 629 13.25 -6.10 13.33
C PHE A 629 12.25 -4.97 13.57
N PHE A 630 11.00 -5.33 13.77
CA PHE A 630 9.88 -4.44 14.04
C PHE A 630 9.08 -4.96 15.24
N ALA A 631 8.68 -4.08 16.14
CA ALA A 631 7.73 -4.38 17.19
C ALA A 631 6.75 -3.22 17.39
N ASN A 632 5.47 -3.51 17.47
CA ASN A 632 4.44 -2.53 17.82
C ASN A 632 3.60 -3.06 18.99
N ALA A 633 3.43 -2.23 20.01
CA ALA A 633 2.58 -2.48 21.16
C ALA A 633 1.49 -1.42 21.23
N SER A 634 0.25 -1.84 21.36
CA SER A 634 -0.92 -0.96 21.42
C SER A 634 -1.82 -1.35 22.59
N TYR A 635 -2.18 -0.40 23.43
CA TYR A 635 -3.09 -0.61 24.56
C TYR A 635 -4.21 0.42 24.54
N LYS A 636 -5.45 -0.05 24.73
CA LYS A 636 -6.65 0.79 24.83
C LYS A 636 -7.32 0.53 26.17
N THR A 637 -7.59 1.56 26.95
CA THR A 637 -8.36 1.38 28.18
C THR A 637 -9.80 0.98 27.88
N GLU A 638 -10.42 0.23 28.78
CA GLU A 638 -11.80 -0.21 28.65
C GLU A 638 -12.76 0.99 28.61
N LEU A 639 -13.76 0.91 27.75
CA LEU A 639 -14.92 1.80 27.78
C LEU A 639 -15.84 1.33 28.91
N ARG A 640 -15.84 2.02 30.04
CA ARG A 640 -16.78 1.73 31.14
C ARG A 640 -18.17 2.21 30.75
N GLU A 641 -19.20 1.44 31.09
CA GLU A 641 -20.61 1.80 30.93
C GLU A 641 -20.87 3.22 31.52
N GLY A 642 -21.49 4.11 30.74
CA GLY A 642 -21.73 5.50 31.13
C GLY A 642 -20.54 6.47 30.99
N LYS A 643 -19.32 6.01 30.58
CA LYS A 643 -18.16 6.88 30.30
C LYS A 643 -17.83 6.86 28.82
N GLN A 644 -17.88 8.02 28.18
CA GLN A 644 -17.60 8.19 26.75
C GLN A 644 -16.11 8.22 26.41
N GLY A 645 -15.21 8.28 27.40
CA GLY A 645 -13.78 8.54 27.17
C GLY A 645 -12.87 7.37 27.47
N ARG A 646 -11.79 7.21 26.66
CA ARG A 646 -10.73 6.22 26.88
C ARG A 646 -9.34 6.79 26.53
N TRP A 647 -8.30 6.11 27.02
CA TRP A 647 -6.93 6.33 26.61
C TRP A 647 -6.50 5.27 25.59
N LYS A 648 -5.67 5.67 24.62
CA LYS A 648 -4.95 4.78 23.71
C LYS A 648 -3.46 5.09 23.87
N PHE A 649 -2.65 4.02 23.93
CA PHE A 649 -1.19 4.09 24.00
C PHE A 649 -0.65 3.24 22.88
N ASP A 650 0.22 3.78 22.07
CA ASP A 650 0.84 3.11 20.95
C ASP A 650 2.36 3.34 20.98
N ALA A 651 3.13 2.29 20.75
CA ALA A 651 4.59 2.37 20.66
C ALA A 651 5.08 1.46 19.53
N THR A 652 5.99 1.97 18.71
CA THR A 652 6.57 1.26 17.57
C THR A 652 8.09 1.34 17.66
N PHE A 653 8.72 0.19 17.71
CA PHE A 653 10.17 0.04 17.69
C PHE A 653 10.61 -0.54 16.35
N ASN A 654 11.58 0.09 15.70
CA ASN A 654 12.22 -0.35 14.47
C ASN A 654 13.73 -0.49 14.69
N TRP A 655 14.28 -1.63 14.29
CA TRP A 655 15.72 -1.85 14.22
C TRP A 655 16.12 -2.23 12.81
N LEU A 656 17.11 -1.53 12.26
CA LEU A 656 17.72 -1.75 10.97
C LEU A 656 19.15 -2.25 11.18
N GLY A 657 19.48 -3.38 10.59
CA GLY A 657 20.85 -3.87 10.51
C GLY A 657 21.71 -3.00 9.59
N GLU A 658 22.99 -3.35 9.52
CA GLU A 658 23.96 -2.71 8.66
C GLU A 658 23.48 -2.68 7.18
N GLN A 659 23.75 -1.59 6.49
CA GLN A 659 23.43 -1.37 5.08
C GLN A 659 24.74 -1.14 4.32
N ARG A 660 24.90 -1.81 3.18
CA ARG A 660 26.07 -1.58 2.33
C ARG A 660 25.99 -0.19 1.69
N PHE A 661 27.08 0.54 1.72
CA PHE A 661 27.24 1.74 0.90
C PHE A 661 27.74 1.38 -0.52
N ALA A 662 27.40 2.22 -1.50
CA ALA A 662 28.13 2.23 -2.77
C ALA A 662 29.61 2.61 -2.51
N SER A 663 30.51 2.14 -3.35
CA SER A 663 31.95 2.37 -3.11
C SER A 663 32.30 3.85 -3.20
N THR A 664 33.01 4.33 -2.19
CA THR A 664 33.63 5.68 -2.16
C THR A 664 35.16 5.61 -2.14
N GLN A 665 35.74 4.45 -2.40
CA GLN A 665 37.21 4.21 -2.30
C GLN A 665 38.04 5.01 -3.31
N ALA A 666 37.42 5.45 -4.43
CA ALA A 666 38.09 6.31 -5.41
C ALA A 666 38.12 7.81 -5.02
N ASN A 667 37.38 8.19 -3.95
CA ASN A 667 37.42 9.55 -3.42
C ASN A 667 38.72 9.78 -2.60
N PRO A 668 39.12 11.04 -2.38
CA PRO A 668 40.11 11.39 -1.37
C PRO A 668 39.78 10.78 0.00
N VAL A 669 40.78 10.46 0.80
CA VAL A 669 40.60 9.74 2.10
C VAL A 669 39.60 10.44 3.03
N SER A 670 39.53 11.77 3.02
CA SER A 670 38.56 12.57 3.81
C SER A 670 37.10 12.33 3.44
N TYR A 671 36.82 11.85 2.22
CA TYR A 671 35.49 11.59 1.67
C TYR A 671 35.22 10.10 1.44
N GLN A 672 36.01 9.21 2.08
CA GLN A 672 35.77 7.77 2.03
C GLN A 672 34.85 7.34 3.17
N LEU A 673 33.85 6.54 2.84
CA LEU A 673 32.96 5.90 3.80
C LEU A 673 33.38 4.44 4.01
N PRO A 674 33.06 3.82 5.16
CA PRO A 674 33.21 2.38 5.35
C PRO A 674 32.29 1.62 4.40
N ASP A 675 32.51 0.31 4.22
CA ASP A 675 31.68 -0.51 3.33
C ASP A 675 30.21 -0.64 3.81
N TYR A 676 29.98 -0.52 5.12
CA TYR A 676 28.68 -0.68 5.76
C TYR A 676 28.38 0.43 6.76
N SER A 677 27.10 0.80 6.83
CA SER A 677 26.57 1.71 7.84
C SER A 677 26.56 1.07 9.24
N PRO A 678 26.52 1.84 10.33
CA PRO A 678 26.09 1.33 11.62
C PRO A 678 24.63 0.87 11.60
N THR A 679 24.23 0.12 12.65
CA THR A 679 22.83 -0.25 12.89
C THR A 679 22.04 0.93 13.43
N VAL A 680 20.72 0.97 13.15
CA VAL A 680 19.82 2.03 13.57
C VAL A 680 18.67 1.47 14.38
N ALA A 681 18.35 2.07 15.53
CA ALA A 681 17.20 1.69 16.35
C ALA A 681 16.37 2.91 16.71
N THR A 682 15.12 2.96 16.29
CA THR A 682 14.19 4.07 16.55
C THR A 682 12.96 3.61 17.32
N LEU A 683 12.46 4.48 18.20
CA LEU A 683 11.24 4.31 18.96
C LEU A 683 10.30 5.47 18.68
N ASN A 684 9.09 5.19 18.22
CA ASN A 684 8.01 6.14 18.07
C ASN A 684 6.90 5.79 19.07
N ALA A 685 6.27 6.79 19.69
CA ALA A 685 5.17 6.54 20.62
C ALA A 685 4.11 7.63 20.55
N GLN A 686 2.86 7.25 20.82
CA GLN A 686 1.72 8.18 20.86
C GLN A 686 0.77 7.83 22.02
N ILE A 687 0.28 8.85 22.68
CA ILE A 687 -0.79 8.76 23.68
C ILE A 687 -1.97 9.58 23.15
N THR A 688 -3.15 8.95 23.10
CA THR A 688 -4.38 9.61 22.66
C THR A 688 -5.43 9.56 23.78
N LYS A 689 -5.98 10.71 24.14
CA LYS A 689 -7.14 10.81 25.01
C LYS A 689 -8.38 11.04 24.17
N VAL A 690 -9.23 10.05 24.10
CA VAL A 690 -10.58 10.16 23.52
C VAL A 690 -11.48 10.66 24.65
N PHE A 691 -12.08 11.83 24.51
CA PHE A 691 -13.02 12.42 25.46
C PHE A 691 -14.46 11.97 25.17
N SER A 692 -14.79 11.90 23.89
CA SER A 692 -16.09 11.48 23.39
C SER A 692 -15.97 10.92 21.96
N SER A 693 -17.04 10.46 21.35
CA SER A 693 -17.07 10.14 19.92
C SER A 693 -16.73 11.32 19.02
N LYS A 694 -16.88 12.55 19.53
CA LYS A 694 -16.68 13.79 18.76
C LYS A 694 -15.31 14.43 18.93
N PHE A 695 -14.59 14.15 20.02
CA PHE A 695 -13.37 14.90 20.36
C PHE A 695 -12.28 14.04 20.97
N GLU A 696 -11.07 14.15 20.43
CA GLU A 696 -9.86 13.52 20.95
C GLU A 696 -8.64 14.44 20.82
N ILE A 697 -7.70 14.29 21.74
CA ILE A 697 -6.38 14.95 21.72
C ILE A 697 -5.32 13.86 21.71
N TYR A 698 -4.23 14.07 20.97
CA TYR A 698 -3.09 13.18 20.93
C TYR A 698 -1.77 13.93 21.10
N LEU A 699 -0.82 13.24 21.73
CA LEU A 699 0.56 13.68 21.95
C LEU A 699 1.47 12.51 21.55
N GLY A 700 2.56 12.80 20.88
CA GLY A 700 3.49 11.75 20.49
C GLY A 700 4.91 12.24 20.27
N GLY A 701 5.78 11.28 20.00
CA GLY A 701 7.17 11.52 19.64
C GLY A 701 7.63 10.52 18.58
N GLU A 702 8.32 11.02 17.59
CA GLU A 702 9.05 10.25 16.60
C GLU A 702 10.53 10.22 16.96
N ASN A 703 11.19 9.08 16.67
CA ASN A 703 12.60 8.88 16.97
C ASN A 703 12.97 9.28 18.42
N MET A 704 12.19 8.83 19.41
CA MET A 704 12.44 9.14 20.84
C MET A 704 13.78 8.61 21.36
N THR A 705 14.43 7.72 20.61
CA THR A 705 15.81 7.25 20.85
C THR A 705 16.85 8.30 20.49
N ASN A 706 16.45 9.39 19.85
CA ASN A 706 17.30 10.49 19.40
C ASN A 706 18.49 10.05 18.53
N VAL A 707 18.31 8.99 17.75
CA VAL A 707 19.33 8.53 16.79
C VAL A 707 19.35 9.45 15.59
N LYS A 708 20.54 9.90 15.20
CA LYS A 708 20.74 10.71 14.01
C LYS A 708 22.03 10.32 13.29
N GLN A 709 22.04 10.49 11.99
CA GLN A 709 23.22 10.38 11.16
C GLN A 709 23.97 11.72 11.22
N ASN A 710 25.22 11.71 11.71
CA ASN A 710 25.97 12.95 11.94
C ASN A 710 26.47 13.59 10.64
N ASN A 711 26.84 12.80 9.64
CA ASN A 711 27.35 13.30 8.35
C ASN A 711 26.52 12.66 7.22
N PRO A 712 25.27 13.12 7.00
CA PRO A 712 24.41 12.54 5.97
C PRO A 712 24.80 12.98 4.56
N ILE A 713 25.55 14.08 4.44
CA ILE A 713 26.02 14.67 3.17
C ILE A 713 27.54 14.53 3.09
N LEU A 714 28.01 13.83 2.08
CA LEU A 714 29.43 13.74 1.78
C LEU A 714 29.87 15.02 1.04
N GLY A 715 30.96 15.66 1.46
CA GLY A 715 31.45 16.89 0.86
C GLY A 715 30.55 18.11 1.12
N ALA A 716 29.83 18.15 2.26
CA ALA A 716 29.01 19.31 2.65
C ALA A 716 29.80 20.62 2.79
N ASP A 717 31.11 20.52 3.05
CA ASP A 717 32.04 21.65 3.13
C ASP A 717 32.41 22.24 1.77
N ASP A 718 32.17 21.52 0.66
CA ASP A 718 32.38 21.96 -0.72
C ASP A 718 31.26 21.44 -1.62
N PRO A 719 30.03 22.03 -1.52
CA PRO A 719 28.84 21.48 -2.16
C PRO A 719 28.81 21.59 -3.69
N PHE A 720 29.74 22.36 -4.30
CA PHE A 720 29.94 22.41 -5.75
C PHE A 720 31.18 21.63 -6.19
N GLY A 721 31.89 21.02 -5.24
CA GLY A 721 33.06 20.18 -5.49
C GLY A 721 32.69 18.78 -5.97
N ALA A 722 33.71 18.08 -6.51
CA ALA A 722 33.51 16.77 -7.15
C ALA A 722 33.07 15.62 -6.21
N ASN A 723 33.09 15.82 -4.89
CA ASN A 723 32.78 14.79 -3.91
C ASN A 723 31.47 15.03 -3.17
N PHE A 724 30.67 16.01 -3.58
CA PHE A 724 29.38 16.29 -2.96
C PHE A 724 28.35 15.20 -3.29
N ASP A 725 27.75 14.61 -2.25
CA ASP A 725 26.76 13.54 -2.40
C ASP A 725 25.85 13.44 -1.17
N SER A 726 24.55 13.66 -1.38
CA SER A 726 23.52 13.59 -0.33
C SER A 726 22.83 12.24 -0.23
N THR A 727 23.20 11.23 -1.03
CA THR A 727 22.44 9.97 -1.15
C THR A 727 22.80 8.89 -0.12
N PHE A 728 23.83 9.10 0.69
CA PHE A 728 24.31 8.11 1.67
C PHE A 728 23.50 8.10 2.97
N VAL A 729 22.17 8.11 2.87
CA VAL A 729 21.29 8.13 4.05
C VAL A 729 20.88 6.72 4.45
N PHE A 730 21.25 6.31 5.66
CA PHE A 730 20.93 5.00 6.22
C PHE A 730 19.99 5.05 7.45
N GLY A 731 19.75 6.23 8.00
CA GLY A 731 18.93 6.45 9.20
C GLY A 731 18.34 7.84 9.28
N PRO A 732 17.72 8.21 10.40
CA PRO A 732 17.20 9.56 10.61
C PRO A 732 18.31 10.62 10.52
N ILE A 733 18.00 11.74 9.90
CA ILE A 733 18.90 12.89 9.74
C ILE A 733 18.72 13.83 10.92
N PHE A 734 17.48 14.11 11.30
CA PHE A 734 17.13 14.91 12.48
C PHE A 734 16.84 14.02 13.69
N GLY A 735 17.01 14.54 14.90
CA GLY A 735 16.84 13.80 16.15
C GLY A 735 15.38 13.56 16.54
N SER A 736 15.08 13.59 17.83
CA SER A 736 13.71 13.41 18.33
C SER A 736 12.80 14.55 17.91
N MET A 737 11.60 14.22 17.45
CA MET A 737 10.54 15.16 17.15
C MET A 737 9.30 14.85 18.01
N TYR A 738 8.74 15.87 18.65
CA TYR A 738 7.52 15.74 19.45
C TYR A 738 6.39 16.50 18.78
N TYR A 739 5.16 16.00 18.92
CA TYR A 739 4.00 16.58 18.30
C TYR A 739 2.76 16.50 19.19
N ALA A 740 1.82 17.40 18.92
CA ALA A 740 0.50 17.42 19.53
C ALA A 740 -0.56 17.66 18.45
N GLY A 741 -1.75 17.16 18.69
CA GLY A 741 -2.86 17.47 17.82
C GLY A 741 -4.21 17.17 18.45
N LEU A 742 -5.24 17.63 17.77
CA LEU A 742 -6.63 17.40 18.15
C LEU A 742 -7.47 16.98 16.96
N ARG A 743 -8.46 16.13 17.20
CA ARG A 743 -9.45 15.73 16.22
C ARG A 743 -10.84 16.00 16.74
N PHE A 744 -11.62 16.66 15.90
CA PHE A 744 -13.02 16.98 16.16
C PHE A 744 -13.89 16.47 15.02
N ARG A 745 -15.05 15.87 15.34
CA ARG A 745 -15.99 15.36 14.34
C ARG A 745 -17.44 15.57 14.74
N ILE A 746 -18.28 15.80 13.74
CA ILE A 746 -19.74 15.84 13.84
C ILE A 746 -20.29 14.78 12.91
N GLU A 747 -21.01 13.81 13.46
CA GLU A 747 -21.64 12.69 12.75
C GLU A 747 -22.84 13.16 11.88
#